data_9ec7794fb47f5d0dcd2b1313c968f655
#
_entry.id   9ec7794fb47f5d0dcd2b1313c968f655
#
_cell.length_a   1.000
_cell.length_b   1.000
_cell.length_c   1.000
_cell.angle_alpha   90.00
_cell.angle_beta   90.00
_cell.angle_gamma   90.00
#
_symmetry.space_group_name_H-M   'P 1'
#
loop_
_entity.id
_entity.type
_entity.pdbx_description
1 polymer ?
#
loop_
_entity_poly.entity_id
_entity_poly.type
_entity_poly.pdbx_seq_one_letter_code
_entity_poly.pdbx_strand_id
1 'polypeptide(L)'
;MLDHKFRFLNFPLGLMMIFLFPVFSTAGEEEMSPRAENVLDEVVVTATKTEEKRKDVSSSVIVIDSMDIEESPAKTLGELLANDPGIDLRTRGDYGGAAQEIHIRGMGGNATQIRVNGVEINSPSLGVADVNKIPLNNIERIEVVKGSGSVLYGSGAMAGTINIITKRPDREKTDLKATAGAGSQGSYRLALEQGMFAADDFGYYLTANRYRTLGFRSNSDLSHNDATLNLVLDKGDILNVSLYGDYIYRDYGIPGVQPPAGTQSYSINGTEFFNTESASLLDRGRDNDAHGVLNIESRPAKWVDLKFRGDYTYMQEYNYSRYSFSGEGARTWVTNKVLGLEGDVNFKPFSGANLLVGTEYKHYDWENKNTDMNAYGQDVAGSTSETSNTLHTTGIYAEAQYRPCRYVKGVAGIRHEDNSQFGTEYLPRFGLIANPLESTAVKFNYGKHFLAPTPNDLYWPAGPYTKGNPNLKPETGWHFDAGVEQELFENRWFISATYFNWDLKDKILWGPDSNWVWTPQNLDRAKADGFEVGTRIGPFYDITLSLDYTYTNAEEENQYVTRRATYTPKNLFKGDLTYWAPFGLTATATVRYVGGRYFYGSDQTITEPQDTLDSYMTLDMRLDQRFFENWILSLEGNNLFNKSYDTYFGSFTDPTTWQTSAGKYPGSGRSVFFQVAYEF
;
A
#
# COMPACT_ATOMS: atom_id res chain seq x y z
N MET A 1 9.38 23.08 -33.63
CA MET A 1 8.53 24.26 -33.61
C MET A 1 7.10 23.81 -33.54
N LEU A 2 6.65 23.54 -32.33
CA LEU A 2 5.25 23.53 -31.89
C LEU A 2 5.29 23.30 -30.39
N ASP A 3 5.42 24.42 -29.67
CA ASP A 3 5.37 24.54 -28.22
C ASP A 3 3.94 24.24 -27.76
N HIS A 4 3.62 23.03 -27.36
CA HIS A 4 2.43 22.76 -26.61
C HIS A 4 2.69 23.07 -25.14
N LYS A 5 2.57 24.36 -24.80
CA LYS A 5 2.34 24.80 -23.42
C LYS A 5 0.99 24.26 -22.97
N PHE A 6 0.98 23.11 -22.33
CA PHE A 6 -0.11 22.74 -21.44
C PHE A 6 -0.07 23.71 -20.25
N ARG A 7 -0.84 24.78 -20.35
CA ARG A 7 -1.17 25.63 -19.21
C ARG A 7 -2.05 24.78 -18.29
N PHE A 8 -1.51 24.45 -17.13
CA PHE A 8 -2.26 23.88 -16.03
C PHE A 8 -3.55 24.68 -15.81
N LEU A 9 -4.69 24.01 -15.96
CA LEU A 9 -5.92 24.49 -15.39
C LEU A 9 -5.72 24.48 -13.86
N ASN A 10 -5.46 25.65 -13.29
CA ASN A 10 -5.83 25.91 -11.91
C ASN A 10 -7.35 25.76 -11.88
N PHE A 11 -7.84 24.60 -11.48
CA PHE A 11 -9.26 24.43 -11.17
C PHE A 11 -9.56 25.39 -10.01
N PRO A 12 -10.28 26.48 -10.23
CA PRO A 12 -10.79 27.23 -9.10
C PRO A 12 -11.85 26.36 -8.43
N LEU A 13 -11.78 26.22 -7.12
CA LEU A 13 -12.80 25.62 -6.25
C LEU A 13 -14.25 26.15 -6.50
N GLY A 14 -14.41 27.06 -7.43
CA GLY A 14 -15.66 27.75 -7.74
C GLY A 14 -16.63 27.02 -8.68
N LEU A 15 -16.28 25.90 -9.30
CA LEU A 15 -17.18 25.22 -10.27
C LEU A 15 -17.93 24.01 -9.69
N MET A 16 -17.76 23.69 -8.42
CA MET A 16 -18.37 22.52 -7.76
C MET A 16 -19.67 22.87 -6.97
N MET A 17 -20.24 24.06 -7.18
CA MET A 17 -21.41 24.52 -6.42
C MET A 17 -22.77 24.28 -7.11
N ILE A 18 -22.92 23.39 -8.08
CA ILE A 18 -24.16 23.33 -8.89
C ILE A 18 -25.09 22.15 -8.52
N PHE A 19 -24.87 21.38 -7.46
CA PHE A 19 -25.83 20.33 -7.06
C PHE A 19 -26.19 20.32 -5.56
N LEU A 20 -26.42 21.47 -4.97
CA LEU A 20 -27.05 21.55 -3.65
C LEU A 20 -28.56 21.64 -3.79
N PHE A 21 -29.27 20.53 -3.90
CA PHE A 21 -30.67 20.46 -3.55
C PHE A 21 -30.77 20.07 -2.05
N PRO A 22 -31.39 20.90 -1.20
CA PRO A 22 -31.66 20.51 0.17
C PRO A 22 -32.82 19.51 0.19
N VAL A 23 -32.54 18.24 0.29
CA VAL A 23 -33.50 17.24 0.74
C VAL A 23 -33.46 17.26 2.26
N PHE A 24 -34.45 17.81 2.91
CA PHE A 24 -34.64 17.65 4.34
C PHE A 24 -35.12 16.22 4.60
N SER A 25 -34.21 15.34 4.96
CA SER A 25 -34.50 14.04 5.54
C SER A 25 -34.23 14.12 7.05
N THR A 26 -35.18 13.68 7.84
CA THR A 26 -34.94 13.47 9.28
C THR A 26 -34.07 12.25 9.44
N ALA A 27 -32.78 12.47 9.72
CA ALA A 27 -31.86 11.40 10.06
C ALA A 27 -32.31 10.73 11.37
N GLY A 28 -32.42 9.41 11.35
CA GLY A 28 -32.62 8.60 12.56
C GLY A 28 -31.33 8.64 13.38
N GLU A 29 -31.47 8.65 14.71
CA GLU A 29 -30.39 8.51 15.65
C GLU A 29 -29.71 7.14 15.42
N GLU A 30 -28.56 7.10 14.75
CA GLU A 30 -27.63 5.99 14.89
C GLU A 30 -26.95 6.14 16.26
N GLU A 31 -27.34 5.32 17.23
CA GLU A 31 -26.61 5.18 18.48
C GLU A 31 -25.19 4.70 18.16
N MET A 32 -24.19 5.59 18.31
CA MET A 32 -22.78 5.21 18.36
C MET A 32 -22.50 4.41 19.65
N SER A 33 -22.99 3.20 19.68
CA SER A 33 -22.72 2.26 20.75
C SER A 33 -21.73 1.21 20.24
N PRO A 34 -20.61 1.00 20.93
CA PRO A 34 -19.66 -0.03 20.55
C PRO A 34 -20.35 -1.39 20.57
N ARG A 35 -20.39 -2.07 19.43
CA ARG A 35 -20.93 -3.43 19.32
C ARG A 35 -19.81 -4.45 19.40
N ALA A 36 -20.09 -5.59 20.06
CA ALA A 36 -19.21 -6.74 19.93
C ALA A 36 -19.24 -7.23 18.47
N GLU A 37 -18.14 -7.13 17.78
CA GLU A 37 -18.03 -7.56 16.39
C GLU A 37 -17.87 -9.07 16.31
N ASN A 38 -18.58 -9.70 15.36
CA ASN A 38 -18.36 -11.10 15.02
C ASN A 38 -17.27 -11.19 13.94
N VAL A 39 -16.02 -11.11 14.35
CA VAL A 39 -14.84 -11.09 13.48
C VAL A 39 -14.75 -12.33 12.59
N LEU A 40 -15.16 -13.51 13.09
CA LEU A 40 -15.15 -14.74 12.33
C LEU A 40 -16.23 -14.79 11.22
N ASP A 41 -17.30 -14.04 11.38
CA ASP A 41 -18.38 -13.96 10.38
C ASP A 41 -18.24 -12.77 9.42
N GLU A 42 -17.19 -11.95 9.54
CA GLU A 42 -16.86 -10.91 8.56
C GLU A 42 -16.78 -11.47 7.15
N VAL A 43 -17.42 -10.77 6.21
CA VAL A 43 -17.42 -11.19 4.81
C VAL A 43 -16.21 -10.60 4.10
N VAL A 44 -15.43 -11.45 3.46
CA VAL A 44 -14.25 -11.08 2.66
C VAL A 44 -14.38 -11.60 1.25
N VAL A 45 -13.87 -10.84 0.29
CA VAL A 45 -13.92 -11.17 -1.15
C VAL A 45 -12.52 -11.44 -1.70
N THR A 46 -11.52 -10.71 -1.22
CA THR A 46 -10.15 -10.75 -1.77
C THR A 46 -9.51 -12.12 -1.69
N ALA A 47 -9.79 -12.89 -0.65
CA ALA A 47 -9.14 -14.19 -0.45
C ALA A 47 -9.55 -15.28 -1.45
N THR A 48 -10.73 -15.14 -2.09
CA THR A 48 -11.35 -16.18 -2.94
C THR A 48 -12.01 -15.63 -4.21
N LYS A 49 -11.98 -14.30 -4.43
CA LYS A 49 -12.74 -13.57 -5.47
C LYS A 49 -14.26 -13.76 -5.39
N THR A 50 -14.74 -14.40 -4.33
CA THR A 50 -16.15 -14.62 -4.01
C THR A 50 -16.40 -14.22 -2.55
N GLU A 51 -17.63 -13.85 -2.22
CA GLU A 51 -18.00 -13.56 -0.84
C GLU A 51 -17.89 -14.80 0.05
N GLU A 52 -17.04 -14.76 1.06
CA GLU A 52 -16.84 -15.84 2.02
C GLU A 52 -16.69 -15.25 3.43
N LYS A 53 -17.12 -15.98 4.44
CA LYS A 53 -16.84 -15.60 5.82
C LYS A 53 -15.36 -15.80 6.15
N ARG A 54 -14.77 -14.92 6.94
CA ARG A 54 -13.38 -15.00 7.38
C ARG A 54 -13.02 -16.39 7.94
N LYS A 55 -13.90 -17.01 8.75
CA LYS A 55 -13.70 -18.36 9.29
C LYS A 55 -13.64 -19.47 8.23
N ASP A 56 -14.11 -19.20 7.02
CA ASP A 56 -14.20 -20.14 5.89
C ASP A 56 -13.12 -19.92 4.83
N VAL A 57 -12.13 -19.06 5.13
CA VAL A 57 -10.98 -18.76 4.30
C VAL A 57 -9.72 -19.41 4.87
N SER A 58 -8.92 -20.08 4.03
CA SER A 58 -7.71 -20.80 4.47
C SER A 58 -6.52 -19.90 4.78
N SER A 59 -6.48 -18.70 4.20
CA SER A 59 -5.43 -17.70 4.46
C SER A 59 -5.72 -16.92 5.75
N SER A 60 -4.68 -16.35 6.35
CA SER A 60 -4.83 -15.33 7.39
C SER A 60 -5.36 -14.04 6.76
N VAL A 61 -6.45 -13.51 7.27
CA VAL A 61 -7.11 -12.31 6.74
C VAL A 61 -7.25 -11.26 7.84
N ILE A 62 -7.06 -9.99 7.47
CA ILE A 62 -7.39 -8.82 8.29
C ILE A 62 -8.43 -8.01 7.51
N VAL A 63 -9.44 -7.52 8.18
CA VAL A 63 -10.39 -6.53 7.67
C VAL A 63 -10.27 -5.29 8.54
N ILE A 64 -10.09 -4.14 7.91
CA ILE A 64 -10.08 -2.83 8.55
C ILE A 64 -11.28 -2.09 7.96
N ASP A 65 -12.27 -1.82 8.76
CA ASP A 65 -13.50 -1.17 8.33
C ASP A 65 -13.43 0.37 8.37
N SER A 66 -14.49 1.03 7.97
CA SER A 66 -14.57 2.50 7.94
C SER A 66 -14.46 3.12 9.34
N MET A 67 -14.95 2.44 10.37
CA MET A 67 -14.87 2.91 11.76
C MET A 67 -13.43 2.82 12.28
N ASP A 68 -12.74 1.69 12.05
CA ASP A 68 -11.32 1.54 12.39
C ASP A 68 -10.46 2.61 11.71
N ILE A 69 -10.78 2.95 10.45
CA ILE A 69 -10.08 4.00 9.68
C ILE A 69 -10.32 5.39 10.28
N GLU A 70 -11.58 5.72 10.58
CA GLU A 70 -11.96 7.05 11.09
C GLU A 70 -11.45 7.30 12.51
N GLU A 71 -11.41 6.28 13.37
CA GLU A 71 -10.94 6.37 14.76
C GLU A 71 -9.40 6.29 14.90
N SER A 72 -8.72 5.83 13.85
CA SER A 72 -7.26 5.70 13.87
C SER A 72 -6.54 7.06 13.91
N PRO A 73 -5.46 7.22 14.69
CA PRO A 73 -4.58 8.39 14.63
C PRO A 73 -3.64 8.39 13.42
N ALA A 74 -3.71 7.39 12.55
CA ALA A 74 -2.87 7.26 11.36
C ALA A 74 -3.15 8.38 10.35
N LYS A 75 -2.10 9.02 9.82
CA LYS A 75 -2.21 10.08 8.81
C LYS A 75 -2.26 9.54 7.39
N THR A 76 -1.67 8.37 7.18
CA THR A 76 -1.50 7.75 5.88
C THR A 76 -1.97 6.30 5.92
N LEU A 77 -2.28 5.75 4.74
CA LEU A 77 -2.64 4.35 4.61
C LEU A 77 -1.52 3.42 5.10
N GLY A 78 -0.26 3.78 4.85
CA GLY A 78 0.87 3.00 5.32
C GLY A 78 0.95 2.92 6.85
N GLU A 79 0.71 4.04 7.54
CA GLU A 79 0.66 4.06 9.01
C GLU A 79 -0.50 3.26 9.57
N LEU A 80 -1.68 3.32 8.93
CA LEU A 80 -2.85 2.53 9.30
C LEU A 80 -2.56 1.03 9.18
N LEU A 81 -2.14 0.56 8.01
CA LEU A 81 -1.79 -0.84 7.76
C LEU A 81 -0.67 -1.35 8.69
N ALA A 82 0.25 -0.45 9.04
CA ALA A 82 1.31 -0.78 9.97
C ALA A 82 0.82 -1.02 11.41
N ASN A 83 -0.43 -0.84 11.73
CA ASN A 83 -1.04 -1.18 13.03
C ASN A 83 -1.49 -2.65 13.11
N ASP A 84 -1.38 -3.42 12.04
CA ASP A 84 -1.79 -4.82 11.98
C ASP A 84 -0.62 -5.80 12.12
N PRO A 85 -0.85 -7.05 12.60
CA PRO A 85 0.20 -8.03 12.79
C PRO A 85 0.82 -8.45 11.45
N GLY A 86 2.13 -8.67 11.45
CA GLY A 86 2.88 -9.13 10.27
C GLY A 86 3.17 -8.07 9.23
N ILE A 87 2.71 -6.82 9.42
CA ILE A 87 2.90 -5.72 8.48
C ILE A 87 3.98 -4.76 8.99
N ASP A 88 4.98 -4.48 8.16
CA ASP A 88 6.06 -3.54 8.40
C ASP A 88 6.01 -2.41 7.36
N LEU A 89 5.93 -1.16 7.82
CA LEU A 89 5.98 0.01 6.97
C LEU A 89 7.42 0.45 6.78
N ARG A 90 7.88 0.54 5.53
CA ARG A 90 9.19 1.09 5.20
C ARG A 90 9.08 2.38 4.42
N THR A 91 9.85 3.36 4.83
CA THR A 91 9.92 4.68 4.19
C THR A 91 11.34 5.22 4.26
N ARG A 92 11.71 6.01 3.26
CA ARG A 92 13.01 6.71 3.21
C ARG A 92 12.91 8.09 3.84
N GLY A 93 12.56 8.13 5.14
CA GLY A 93 12.53 9.38 5.90
C GLY A 93 11.12 9.91 6.16
N ASP A 94 11.09 11.16 6.57
CA ASP A 94 9.97 11.89 7.16
C ASP A 94 9.37 12.96 6.23
N TYR A 95 9.82 13.05 4.99
CA TYR A 95 9.27 14.02 4.05
C TYR A 95 7.93 13.57 3.48
N GLY A 96 7.04 14.52 3.20
CA GLY A 96 5.66 14.23 2.82
C GLY A 96 5.52 13.43 1.52
N GLY A 97 6.48 13.52 0.61
CA GLY A 97 6.53 12.76 -0.64
C GLY A 97 7.29 11.43 -0.54
N ALA A 98 7.80 11.04 0.64
CA ALA A 98 8.50 9.77 0.80
C ALA A 98 7.58 8.60 0.44
N ALA A 99 8.05 7.71 -0.43
CA ALA A 99 7.33 6.49 -0.75
C ALA A 99 7.17 5.62 0.50
N GLN A 100 5.97 5.09 0.66
CA GLN A 100 5.60 4.18 1.76
C GLN A 100 5.34 2.80 1.18
N GLU A 101 6.21 1.85 1.52
CA GLU A 101 6.17 0.47 1.06
C GLU A 101 5.67 -0.45 2.17
N ILE A 102 4.75 -1.34 1.85
CA ILE A 102 4.23 -2.34 2.77
C ILE A 102 4.97 -3.65 2.58
N HIS A 103 5.59 -4.12 3.65
CA HIS A 103 6.28 -5.40 3.73
C HIS A 103 5.51 -6.35 4.64
N ILE A 104 5.15 -7.53 4.14
CA ILE A 104 4.43 -8.54 4.91
C ILE A 104 5.39 -9.67 5.28
N ARG A 105 5.50 -10.00 6.58
CA ARG A 105 6.31 -11.13 7.09
C ARG A 105 7.77 -11.11 6.62
N GLY A 106 8.33 -9.91 6.47
CA GLY A 106 9.71 -9.71 6.05
C GLY A 106 9.99 -9.84 4.56
N MET A 107 9.00 -10.18 3.72
CA MET A 107 9.14 -10.10 2.26
C MET A 107 9.18 -8.65 1.78
N GLY A 108 9.80 -8.42 0.61
CA GLY A 108 9.92 -7.10 -0.01
C GLY A 108 8.58 -6.45 -0.35
N GLY A 109 8.55 -5.12 -0.48
CA GLY A 109 7.36 -4.39 -0.88
C GLY A 109 6.84 -4.78 -2.28
N ASN A 110 7.72 -5.23 -3.17
CA ASN A 110 7.38 -5.78 -4.48
C ASN A 110 6.71 -7.17 -4.43
N ALA A 111 6.78 -7.85 -3.27
CA ALA A 111 6.09 -9.11 -3.02
C ALA A 111 4.67 -8.92 -2.46
N THR A 112 4.26 -7.68 -2.18
CA THR A 112 2.93 -7.32 -1.68
C THR A 112 2.15 -6.60 -2.77
N GLN A 113 1.06 -7.21 -3.23
CA GLN A 113 0.21 -6.62 -4.25
C GLN A 113 -0.85 -5.73 -3.59
N ILE A 114 -0.88 -4.46 -3.98
CA ILE A 114 -1.88 -3.49 -3.52
C ILE A 114 -2.90 -3.26 -4.64
N ARG A 115 -4.18 -3.31 -4.30
CA ARG A 115 -5.28 -3.14 -5.25
C ARG A 115 -6.28 -2.10 -4.74
N VAL A 116 -6.86 -1.32 -5.65
CA VAL A 116 -7.99 -0.44 -5.38
C VAL A 116 -9.17 -0.91 -6.23
N ASN A 117 -10.27 -1.28 -5.60
CA ASN A 117 -11.44 -1.89 -6.27
C ASN A 117 -11.09 -3.05 -7.21
N GLY A 118 -10.06 -3.82 -6.84
CA GLY A 118 -9.58 -4.95 -7.64
C GLY A 118 -8.53 -4.61 -8.70
N VAL A 119 -8.16 -3.34 -8.93
CA VAL A 119 -7.10 -2.93 -9.86
C VAL A 119 -5.77 -2.84 -9.12
N GLU A 120 -4.73 -3.47 -9.67
CA GLU A 120 -3.37 -3.37 -9.15
C GLU A 120 -2.80 -1.98 -9.35
N ILE A 121 -2.26 -1.39 -8.26
CA ILE A 121 -1.65 -0.07 -8.26
C ILE A 121 -0.13 -0.10 -7.99
N ASN A 122 0.48 -1.29 -7.94
CA ASN A 122 1.93 -1.39 -7.90
C ASN A 122 2.51 -0.78 -9.18
N SER A 123 3.52 0.09 -9.03
CA SER A 123 4.22 0.65 -10.19
C SER A 123 4.84 -0.48 -11.03
N PRO A 124 4.47 -0.64 -12.31
CA PRO A 124 5.06 -1.68 -13.15
C PRO A 124 6.59 -1.57 -13.23
N SER A 125 7.12 -0.35 -13.23
CA SER A 125 8.55 -0.08 -13.30
C SER A 125 9.35 -0.59 -12.12
N LEU A 126 8.77 -0.50 -10.90
CA LEU A 126 9.44 -0.78 -9.64
C LEU A 126 8.91 -2.04 -8.93
N GLY A 127 7.74 -2.53 -9.32
CA GLY A 127 7.05 -3.63 -8.66
C GLY A 127 6.40 -3.27 -7.32
N VAL A 128 6.64 -2.09 -6.76
CA VAL A 128 6.13 -1.65 -5.47
C VAL A 128 5.02 -0.62 -5.61
N ALA A 129 4.08 -0.61 -4.65
CA ALA A 129 3.09 0.45 -4.52
C ALA A 129 3.54 1.47 -3.48
N ASP A 130 3.40 2.76 -3.79
CA ASP A 130 3.49 3.84 -2.80
C ASP A 130 2.11 4.10 -2.21
N VAL A 131 1.83 3.49 -1.05
CA VAL A 131 0.52 3.64 -0.39
C VAL A 131 0.28 5.04 0.18
N ASN A 132 1.31 5.91 0.24
CA ASN A 132 1.17 7.31 0.62
C ASN A 132 0.38 8.15 -0.42
N LYS A 133 0.14 7.58 -1.61
CA LYS A 133 -0.68 8.21 -2.66
C LYS A 133 -2.18 8.08 -2.41
N ILE A 134 -2.61 7.14 -1.56
CA ILE A 134 -4.02 6.80 -1.38
C ILE A 134 -4.60 7.53 -0.17
N PRO A 135 -5.61 8.38 -0.36
CA PRO A 135 -6.25 9.10 0.73
C PRO A 135 -7.17 8.18 1.55
N LEU A 136 -7.15 8.33 2.88
CA LEU A 136 -7.94 7.49 3.79
C LEU A 136 -9.45 7.74 3.70
N ASN A 137 -9.87 8.96 3.39
CA ASN A 137 -11.28 9.36 3.46
C ASN A 137 -12.19 8.69 2.40
N ASN A 138 -11.63 8.18 1.30
CA ASN A 138 -12.40 7.47 0.26
C ASN A 138 -12.49 5.95 0.51
N ILE A 139 -11.95 5.45 1.61
CA ILE A 139 -11.89 4.02 1.86
C ILE A 139 -13.12 3.58 2.66
N GLU A 140 -13.83 2.57 2.16
CA GLU A 140 -14.93 1.88 2.85
C GLU A 140 -14.37 0.82 3.79
N ARG A 141 -13.47 -0.04 3.25
CA ARG A 141 -12.77 -1.06 4.01
C ARG A 141 -11.51 -1.52 3.29
N ILE A 142 -10.62 -2.15 4.04
CA ILE A 142 -9.40 -2.75 3.51
C ILE A 142 -9.40 -4.23 3.88
N GLU A 143 -9.16 -5.09 2.89
CA GLU A 143 -8.98 -6.52 3.09
C GLU A 143 -7.52 -6.89 2.84
N VAL A 144 -6.83 -7.38 3.88
CA VAL A 144 -5.45 -7.87 3.80
C VAL A 144 -5.46 -9.40 3.83
N VAL A 145 -5.06 -10.03 2.76
CA VAL A 145 -4.90 -11.49 2.67
C VAL A 145 -3.42 -11.79 2.70
N LYS A 146 -2.96 -12.43 3.78
CA LYS A 146 -1.54 -12.79 3.95
C LYS A 146 -1.25 -14.19 3.41
N GLY A 147 -0.04 -14.35 2.88
CA GLY A 147 0.38 -15.58 2.24
C GLY A 147 0.19 -15.57 0.73
N SER A 148 0.49 -16.69 0.05
CA SER A 148 0.47 -16.75 -1.40
C SER A 148 -0.92 -16.51 -2.00
N GLY A 149 -1.11 -15.32 -2.58
CA GLY A 149 -2.25 -14.96 -3.42
C GLY A 149 -2.02 -15.21 -4.92
N SER A 150 -0.85 -15.71 -5.30
CA SER A 150 -0.42 -15.79 -6.72
C SER A 150 -1.33 -16.63 -7.62
N VAL A 151 -2.08 -17.60 -7.09
CA VAL A 151 -3.06 -18.36 -7.88
C VAL A 151 -4.16 -17.46 -8.43
N LEU A 152 -4.68 -16.54 -7.63
CA LEU A 152 -5.79 -15.67 -8.03
C LEU A 152 -5.31 -14.36 -8.67
N TYR A 153 -4.11 -13.88 -8.29
CA TYR A 153 -3.65 -12.53 -8.59
C TYR A 153 -2.33 -12.45 -9.36
N GLY A 154 -1.70 -13.60 -9.65
CA GLY A 154 -0.47 -13.66 -10.46
C GLY A 154 0.77 -13.14 -9.73
N SER A 155 1.61 -12.46 -10.48
CA SER A 155 2.87 -11.88 -9.99
C SER A 155 2.65 -10.82 -8.91
N GLY A 156 3.61 -10.71 -7.97
CA GLY A 156 3.59 -9.69 -6.91
C GLY A 156 2.73 -10.03 -5.69
N ALA A 157 1.84 -11.04 -5.78
CA ALA A 157 1.02 -11.50 -4.66
C ALA A 157 1.70 -12.62 -3.85
N MET A 158 3.00 -12.48 -3.56
CA MET A 158 3.79 -13.50 -2.86
C MET A 158 3.59 -13.46 -1.35
N ALA A 159 3.77 -12.29 -0.76
CA ALA A 159 3.62 -12.04 0.67
C ALA A 159 2.15 -11.89 1.06
N GLY A 160 1.36 -11.37 0.14
CA GLY A 160 -0.06 -11.13 0.31
C GLY A 160 -0.64 -10.17 -0.71
N THR A 161 -1.94 -9.98 -0.59
CA THR A 161 -2.72 -9.01 -1.38
C THR A 161 -3.48 -8.10 -0.43
N ILE A 162 -3.38 -6.80 -0.63
CA ILE A 162 -4.15 -5.79 0.09
C ILE A 162 -5.12 -5.18 -0.91
N ASN A 163 -6.41 -5.31 -0.68
CA ASN A 163 -7.45 -4.74 -1.52
C ASN A 163 -8.18 -3.62 -0.78
N ILE A 164 -8.10 -2.43 -1.32
CA ILE A 164 -8.73 -1.23 -0.82
C ILE A 164 -10.04 -1.08 -1.55
N ILE A 165 -11.13 -1.16 -0.82
CA ILE A 165 -12.48 -1.04 -1.33
C ILE A 165 -12.95 0.38 -1.02
N THR A 166 -13.30 1.13 -2.06
CA THR A 166 -13.71 2.54 -1.91
C THR A 166 -15.19 2.66 -1.61
N LYS A 167 -15.57 3.77 -0.99
CA LYS A 167 -16.95 4.12 -0.66
C LYS A 167 -17.84 4.09 -1.90
N ARG A 168 -19.07 3.62 -1.71
CA ARG A 168 -20.13 3.53 -2.73
C ARG A 168 -21.35 4.29 -2.27
N PRO A 169 -22.24 4.71 -3.20
CA PRO A 169 -23.50 5.34 -2.82
C PRO A 169 -24.39 4.35 -2.06
N ASP A 170 -25.06 4.85 -1.03
CA ASP A 170 -26.09 4.14 -0.28
C ASP A 170 -27.48 4.46 -0.83
N ARG A 171 -28.40 3.48 -0.83
CA ARG A 171 -29.80 3.68 -1.26
C ARG A 171 -30.65 4.37 -0.20
N GLU A 172 -30.29 4.21 1.06
CA GLU A 172 -31.11 4.65 2.21
C GLU A 172 -30.74 6.06 2.67
N LYS A 173 -29.51 6.52 2.34
CA LYS A 173 -29.02 7.82 2.79
C LYS A 173 -28.28 8.60 1.69
N THR A 174 -28.22 9.89 1.87
CA THR A 174 -27.34 10.78 1.14
C THR A 174 -26.14 11.09 2.01
N ASP A 175 -24.95 10.76 1.55
CA ASP A 175 -23.73 11.09 2.25
C ASP A 175 -23.20 12.45 1.77
N LEU A 176 -22.92 13.34 2.70
CA LEU A 176 -22.21 14.59 2.45
C LEU A 176 -21.28 14.85 3.62
N LYS A 177 -19.96 14.84 3.36
CA LYS A 177 -18.95 15.15 4.38
C LYS A 177 -17.99 16.21 3.86
N ALA A 178 -17.87 17.32 4.57
CA ALA A 178 -16.93 18.39 4.28
C ALA A 178 -15.96 18.53 5.44
N THR A 179 -14.65 18.45 5.15
CA THR A 179 -13.61 18.45 6.17
C THR A 179 -12.61 19.57 5.91
N ALA A 180 -12.22 20.30 6.97
CA ALA A 180 -11.13 21.25 6.95
C ALA A 180 -10.25 21.07 8.19
N GLY A 181 -8.94 21.08 8.00
CA GLY A 181 -8.00 20.90 9.11
C GLY A 181 -6.69 21.62 8.87
N ALA A 182 -5.97 21.87 9.98
CA ALA A 182 -4.64 22.47 9.97
C ALA A 182 -3.81 21.95 11.14
N GLY A 183 -2.49 21.96 10.99
CA GLY A 183 -1.61 21.42 12.01
C GLY A 183 -0.16 21.87 11.93
N SER A 184 0.69 21.12 12.61
CA SER A 184 2.13 21.30 12.64
C SER A 184 2.74 21.34 11.25
N GLN A 185 3.94 21.90 11.10
CA GLN A 185 4.69 22.03 9.83
C GLN A 185 3.89 22.76 8.72
N GLY A 186 3.02 23.72 9.11
CA GLY A 186 2.17 24.45 8.15
C GLY A 186 1.24 23.54 7.34
N SER A 187 0.90 22.37 7.87
CA SER A 187 0.01 21.42 7.20
C SER A 187 -1.44 21.90 7.21
N TYR A 188 -2.16 21.62 6.12
CA TYR A 188 -3.60 21.76 6.07
C TYR A 188 -4.23 20.69 5.16
N ARG A 189 -5.50 20.37 5.44
CA ARG A 189 -6.32 19.45 4.66
C ARG A 189 -7.67 20.08 4.35
N LEU A 190 -8.13 19.89 3.13
CA LEU A 190 -9.51 20.18 2.71
C LEU A 190 -10.02 18.93 1.99
N ALA A 191 -11.19 18.44 2.38
CA ALA A 191 -11.81 17.28 1.77
C ALA A 191 -13.31 17.49 1.58
N LEU A 192 -13.84 16.93 0.50
CA LEU A 192 -15.27 16.86 0.21
C LEU A 192 -15.61 15.45 -0.23
N GLU A 193 -16.68 14.91 0.31
CA GLU A 193 -17.24 13.62 -0.04
C GLU A 193 -18.73 13.80 -0.27
N GLN A 194 -19.27 13.18 -1.32
CA GLN A 194 -20.70 13.17 -1.58
C GLN A 194 -21.10 11.89 -2.29
N GLY A 195 -22.13 11.21 -1.77
CA GLY A 195 -22.71 10.01 -2.34
C GLY A 195 -24.21 9.99 -2.24
N MET A 196 -24.90 9.49 -3.27
CA MET A 196 -26.32 9.25 -3.26
C MET A 196 -26.76 8.37 -4.43
N PHE A 197 -27.94 7.78 -4.32
CA PHE A 197 -28.69 7.29 -5.47
C PHE A 197 -29.52 8.44 -6.07
N ALA A 198 -29.18 8.81 -7.31
CA ALA A 198 -29.89 9.85 -8.05
C ALA A 198 -31.16 9.34 -8.74
N ALA A 199 -31.30 8.03 -8.89
CA ALA A 199 -32.47 7.30 -9.36
C ALA A 199 -32.50 5.91 -8.69
N ASP A 200 -33.62 5.18 -8.84
CA ASP A 200 -33.83 3.88 -8.19
C ASP A 200 -32.65 2.88 -8.34
N ASP A 201 -32.05 2.86 -9.51
CA ASP A 201 -30.97 1.92 -9.83
C ASP A 201 -29.60 2.60 -10.06
N PHE A 202 -29.52 3.93 -10.08
CA PHE A 202 -28.31 4.66 -10.42
C PHE A 202 -27.85 5.57 -9.28
N GLY A 203 -26.63 5.33 -8.82
CA GLY A 203 -25.99 6.12 -7.79
C GLY A 203 -24.57 6.56 -8.18
N TYR A 204 -24.05 7.53 -7.42
CA TYR A 204 -22.68 7.99 -7.54
C TYR A 204 -22.08 8.30 -6.16
N TYR A 205 -20.75 8.16 -6.06
CA TYR A 205 -19.96 8.65 -4.93
C TYR A 205 -18.75 9.40 -5.48
N LEU A 206 -18.52 10.59 -4.99
CA LEU A 206 -17.39 11.42 -5.41
C LEU A 206 -16.60 11.93 -4.20
N THR A 207 -15.29 12.05 -4.36
CA THR A 207 -14.41 12.71 -3.38
C THR A 207 -13.48 13.69 -4.06
N ALA A 208 -13.06 14.71 -3.32
CA ALA A 208 -11.99 15.62 -3.74
C ALA A 208 -11.20 16.03 -2.50
N ASN A 209 -9.88 15.91 -2.58
CA ASN A 209 -8.99 16.17 -1.47
C ASN A 209 -7.84 17.10 -1.87
N ARG A 210 -7.42 17.91 -0.92
CA ARG A 210 -6.18 18.67 -0.98
C ARG A 210 -5.48 18.60 0.36
N TYR A 211 -4.23 18.13 0.35
CA TYR A 211 -3.34 18.15 1.50
C TYR A 211 -2.05 18.88 1.17
N ARG A 212 -1.55 19.65 2.10
CA ARG A 212 -0.24 20.30 1.99
C ARG A 212 0.48 20.27 3.34
N THR A 213 1.81 20.15 3.28
CA THR A 213 2.70 20.29 4.43
C THR A 213 4.03 20.90 3.98
N LEU A 214 4.74 21.56 4.89
CA LEU A 214 6.13 21.99 4.67
C LEU A 214 7.12 20.88 5.06
N GLY A 215 6.66 19.83 5.76
CA GLY A 215 7.48 18.73 6.27
C GLY A 215 8.35 19.11 7.45
N PHE A 216 9.20 18.18 7.91
CA PHE A 216 10.01 18.32 9.12
C PHE A 216 11.42 18.84 8.86
N ARG A 217 11.89 18.86 7.61
CA ARG A 217 13.22 19.27 7.19
C ARG A 217 13.18 20.22 6.00
N SER A 218 14.28 20.89 5.71
CA SER A 218 14.42 21.65 4.45
C SER A 218 14.18 20.74 3.24
N ASN A 219 13.42 21.23 2.25
CA ASN A 219 13.04 20.49 1.03
C ASN A 219 12.27 19.18 1.31
N SER A 220 11.37 19.19 2.32
CA SER A 220 10.52 18.04 2.64
C SER A 220 9.01 18.32 2.48
N ASP A 221 8.68 19.36 1.72
CA ASP A 221 7.32 19.79 1.46
C ASP A 221 6.57 18.81 0.55
N LEU A 222 5.23 18.80 0.69
CA LEU A 222 4.30 18.06 -0.15
C LEU A 222 3.08 18.91 -0.49
N SER A 223 2.65 18.87 -1.74
CA SER A 223 1.32 19.27 -2.18
C SER A 223 0.67 18.06 -2.86
N HIS A 224 -0.43 17.57 -2.29
CA HIS A 224 -1.19 16.43 -2.77
C HIS A 224 -2.61 16.87 -3.12
N ASN A 225 -3.07 16.53 -4.31
CA ASN A 225 -4.46 16.73 -4.74
C ASN A 225 -4.94 15.44 -5.37
N ASP A 226 -6.14 15.01 -5.01
CA ASP A 226 -6.79 13.85 -5.61
C ASP A 226 -8.29 14.08 -5.76
N ALA A 227 -8.88 13.35 -6.69
CA ALA A 227 -10.32 13.27 -6.88
C ALA A 227 -10.69 11.86 -7.33
N THR A 228 -11.85 11.38 -6.85
CA THR A 228 -12.38 10.08 -7.22
C THR A 228 -13.85 10.18 -7.62
N LEU A 229 -14.29 9.27 -8.49
CA LEU A 229 -15.69 9.13 -8.88
C LEU A 229 -16.02 7.65 -8.98
N ASN A 230 -17.09 7.23 -8.32
CA ASN A 230 -17.65 5.90 -8.42
C ASN A 230 -19.09 6.00 -8.90
N LEU A 231 -19.40 5.46 -10.08
CA LEU A 231 -20.74 5.39 -10.64
C LEU A 231 -21.24 3.95 -10.51
N VAL A 232 -22.45 3.75 -10.03
CA VAL A 232 -23.04 2.44 -9.79
C VAL A 232 -24.40 2.36 -10.46
N LEU A 233 -24.59 1.31 -11.28
CA LEU A 233 -25.89 0.87 -11.75
C LEU A 233 -26.18 -0.47 -11.08
N ASP A 234 -27.10 -0.49 -10.14
CA ASP A 234 -27.42 -1.66 -9.33
C ASP A 234 -28.85 -2.14 -9.57
N LYS A 235 -28.99 -3.25 -10.29
CA LYS A 235 -30.25 -3.96 -10.53
C LYS A 235 -30.35 -5.27 -9.74
N GLY A 236 -29.76 -5.27 -8.55
CA GLY A 236 -29.69 -6.44 -7.67
C GLY A 236 -28.86 -7.57 -8.26
N ASP A 237 -29.30 -8.81 -8.03
CA ASP A 237 -28.59 -10.00 -8.49
C ASP A 237 -28.47 -10.13 -10.02
N ILE A 238 -29.34 -9.46 -10.79
CA ILE A 238 -29.38 -9.60 -12.25
C ILE A 238 -28.17 -8.93 -12.88
N LEU A 239 -27.86 -7.71 -12.45
CA LEU A 239 -26.77 -6.91 -13.02
C LEU A 239 -26.33 -5.81 -12.04
N ASN A 240 -25.06 -5.82 -11.70
CA ASN A 240 -24.40 -4.72 -11.02
C ASN A 240 -23.24 -4.21 -11.90
N VAL A 241 -23.22 -2.93 -12.21
CA VAL A 241 -22.16 -2.29 -12.99
C VAL A 241 -21.58 -1.17 -12.17
N SER A 242 -20.28 -1.17 -11.94
CA SER A 242 -19.58 -0.03 -11.34
C SER A 242 -18.48 0.49 -12.25
N LEU A 243 -18.42 1.82 -12.38
CA LEU A 243 -17.32 2.52 -13.05
C LEU A 243 -16.65 3.41 -12.03
N TYR A 244 -15.44 3.05 -11.64
CA TYR A 244 -14.60 3.85 -10.75
C TYR A 244 -13.50 4.55 -11.56
N GLY A 245 -13.17 5.78 -11.17
CA GLY A 245 -12.02 6.49 -11.66
C GLY A 245 -11.41 7.37 -10.59
N ASP A 246 -10.08 7.50 -10.60
CA ASP A 246 -9.35 8.44 -9.76
C ASP A 246 -8.31 9.22 -10.55
N TYR A 247 -7.91 10.34 -9.98
CA TYR A 247 -6.80 11.16 -10.44
C TYR A 247 -6.02 11.67 -9.25
N ILE A 248 -4.69 11.46 -9.26
CA ILE A 248 -3.77 11.83 -8.20
C ILE A 248 -2.67 12.71 -8.77
N TYR A 249 -2.44 13.87 -8.16
CA TYR A 249 -1.34 14.77 -8.47
C TYR A 249 -0.58 15.14 -7.21
N ARG A 250 0.73 14.85 -7.18
CA ARG A 250 1.63 15.22 -6.09
C ARG A 250 2.83 16.00 -6.63
N ASP A 251 3.29 16.99 -5.86
CA ASP A 251 4.55 17.71 -6.06
C ASP A 251 5.24 17.80 -4.71
N TYR A 252 6.50 17.37 -4.62
CA TYR A 252 7.20 17.23 -3.35
C TYR A 252 8.70 17.41 -3.47
N GLY A 253 9.30 17.90 -2.35
CA GLY A 253 10.73 17.94 -2.17
C GLY A 253 11.32 16.56 -1.82
N ILE A 254 12.57 16.33 -2.19
CA ILE A 254 13.33 15.11 -1.88
C ILE A 254 14.60 15.53 -1.12
N PRO A 255 14.56 15.57 0.23
CA PRO A 255 15.66 16.10 1.03
C PRO A 255 16.90 15.17 1.10
N GLY A 256 16.74 13.90 0.69
CA GLY A 256 17.79 12.89 0.85
C GLY A 256 18.06 12.54 2.33
N VAL A 257 19.24 12.01 2.61
CA VAL A 257 19.67 11.71 3.99
C VAL A 257 19.88 12.99 4.80
N GLN A 258 19.87 12.87 6.12
CA GLN A 258 20.40 13.92 6.98
C GLN A 258 21.93 13.84 6.95
N PRO A 259 22.62 14.94 6.57
CA PRO A 259 24.09 14.97 6.61
C PRO A 259 24.63 14.77 8.03
N PRO A 260 25.87 14.26 8.19
CA PRO A 260 26.51 14.11 9.48
C PRO A 260 26.59 15.43 10.28
N ALA A 261 26.57 15.33 11.60
CA ALA A 261 26.70 16.50 12.46
C ALA A 261 28.00 17.28 12.17
N GLY A 262 27.88 18.59 12.05
CA GLY A 262 29.02 19.47 11.74
C GLY A 262 29.23 19.72 10.24
N THR A 263 28.46 19.10 9.35
CA THR A 263 28.45 19.42 7.91
C THR A 263 28.09 20.89 7.72
N GLN A 264 28.85 21.60 6.89
CA GLN A 264 28.56 22.99 6.51
C GLN A 264 27.67 23.03 5.28
N SER A 265 26.82 24.05 5.15
CA SER A 265 26.09 24.27 3.89
C SER A 265 27.05 24.45 2.73
N TYR A 266 26.62 24.01 1.55
CA TYR A 266 27.44 24.08 0.33
C TYR A 266 26.66 24.70 -0.82
N SER A 267 27.33 25.59 -1.54
CA SER A 267 26.74 26.34 -2.65
C SER A 267 27.64 26.33 -3.87
N ILE A 268 27.04 26.21 -5.05
CA ILE A 268 27.69 26.37 -6.35
C ILE A 268 27.03 27.56 -7.08
N ASN A 269 27.82 28.54 -7.50
CA ASN A 269 27.32 29.72 -8.22
C ASN A 269 26.16 30.44 -7.49
N GLY A 270 26.19 30.47 -6.16
CA GLY A 270 25.16 31.12 -5.33
C GLY A 270 23.89 30.29 -5.11
N THR A 271 23.82 29.07 -5.65
CA THR A 271 22.73 28.12 -5.39
C THR A 271 23.16 27.17 -4.26
N GLU A 272 22.41 27.09 -3.19
CA GLU A 272 22.63 26.16 -2.07
C GLU A 272 22.13 24.76 -2.43
N PHE A 273 22.99 23.74 -2.29
CA PHE A 273 22.71 22.35 -2.67
C PHE A 273 22.28 21.50 -1.49
N PHE A 274 22.91 21.68 -0.34
CA PHE A 274 22.56 20.98 0.90
C PHE A 274 22.88 21.85 2.11
N ASN A 275 22.29 21.48 3.24
CA ASN A 275 22.52 22.11 4.55
C ASN A 275 22.66 21.04 5.64
N THR A 276 22.62 21.43 6.90
CA THR A 276 22.74 20.53 8.08
C THR A 276 21.54 19.57 8.24
N GLU A 277 20.42 19.88 7.60
CA GLU A 277 19.18 19.09 7.72
C GLU A 277 18.98 18.12 6.56
N SER A 278 19.42 18.52 5.36
CA SER A 278 19.05 17.84 4.12
C SER A 278 20.22 17.75 3.15
N ALA A 279 20.48 16.56 2.62
CA ALA A 279 21.51 16.30 1.62
C ALA A 279 21.15 16.86 0.23
N SER A 280 19.88 17.20 -0.01
CA SER A 280 19.45 17.92 -1.20
C SER A 280 18.39 18.97 -0.86
N LEU A 281 18.63 20.19 -1.34
CA LEU A 281 17.69 21.31 -1.28
C LEU A 281 16.97 21.54 -2.62
N LEU A 282 17.36 20.82 -3.66
CA LEU A 282 16.91 21.05 -5.03
C LEU A 282 16.15 19.91 -5.64
N ASP A 283 16.38 18.68 -5.16
CA ASP A 283 15.73 17.49 -5.73
C ASP A 283 14.23 17.54 -5.50
N ARG A 284 13.45 17.26 -6.56
CA ARG A 284 11.99 17.29 -6.55
C ARG A 284 11.42 16.07 -7.23
N GLY A 285 10.29 15.60 -6.71
CA GLY A 285 9.46 14.59 -7.32
C GLY A 285 8.08 15.13 -7.68
N ARG A 286 7.48 14.53 -8.70
CA ARG A 286 6.09 14.78 -9.07
C ARG A 286 5.46 13.49 -9.55
N ASP A 287 4.26 13.20 -9.07
CA ASP A 287 3.44 12.09 -9.54
C ASP A 287 2.20 12.64 -10.25
N ASN A 288 1.82 11.97 -11.33
CA ASN A 288 0.63 12.25 -12.10
C ASN A 288 -0.01 10.91 -12.49
N ASP A 289 -0.93 10.42 -11.68
CA ASP A 289 -1.51 9.09 -11.80
C ASP A 289 -3.01 9.18 -12.06
N ALA A 290 -3.53 8.26 -12.87
CA ALA A 290 -4.96 8.10 -13.12
C ALA A 290 -5.28 6.61 -13.28
N HIS A 291 -6.35 6.17 -12.61
CA HIS A 291 -6.85 4.80 -12.73
C HIS A 291 -8.33 4.84 -13.12
N GLY A 292 -8.73 3.86 -13.91
CA GLY A 292 -10.13 3.65 -14.26
C GLY A 292 -10.45 2.17 -14.25
N VAL A 293 -11.59 1.78 -13.66
CA VAL A 293 -12.05 0.39 -13.65
C VAL A 293 -13.53 0.28 -13.89
N LEU A 294 -13.92 -0.60 -14.80
CA LEU A 294 -15.28 -1.05 -15.04
C LEU A 294 -15.43 -2.46 -14.48
N ASN A 295 -16.32 -2.64 -13.51
CA ASN A 295 -16.73 -3.94 -13.03
C ASN A 295 -18.16 -4.22 -13.48
N ILE A 296 -18.42 -5.42 -13.97
CA ILE A 296 -19.75 -5.92 -14.33
C ILE A 296 -19.94 -7.25 -13.63
N GLU A 297 -20.94 -7.35 -12.78
CA GLU A 297 -21.30 -8.54 -12.03
C GLU A 297 -22.74 -8.94 -12.35
N SER A 298 -22.98 -10.25 -12.52
CA SER A 298 -24.30 -10.79 -12.78
C SER A 298 -24.45 -12.17 -12.16
N ARG A 299 -25.62 -12.45 -11.59
CA ARG A 299 -26.01 -13.75 -11.07
C ARG A 299 -27.24 -14.25 -11.85
N PRO A 300 -27.08 -14.72 -13.10
CA PRO A 300 -28.20 -15.14 -13.94
C PRO A 300 -28.92 -16.37 -13.39
N ALA A 301 -28.28 -17.14 -12.52
CA ALA A 301 -28.86 -18.27 -11.81
C ALA A 301 -28.17 -18.47 -10.45
N LYS A 302 -28.86 -19.09 -9.48
CA LYS A 302 -28.32 -19.33 -8.11
C LYS A 302 -27.04 -20.18 -8.08
N TRP A 303 -26.72 -20.88 -9.16
CA TRP A 303 -25.57 -21.78 -9.29
C TRP A 303 -24.42 -21.18 -10.12
N VAL A 304 -24.56 -19.93 -10.63
CA VAL A 304 -23.50 -19.28 -11.40
C VAL A 304 -23.45 -17.77 -11.12
N ASP A 305 -22.24 -17.28 -10.81
CA ASP A 305 -21.92 -15.85 -10.77
C ASP A 305 -20.93 -15.56 -11.91
N LEU A 306 -21.15 -14.45 -12.61
CA LEU A 306 -20.29 -13.95 -13.69
C LEU A 306 -19.70 -12.62 -13.27
N LYS A 307 -18.39 -12.45 -13.44
CA LYS A 307 -17.71 -11.18 -13.21
C LYS A 307 -16.84 -10.85 -14.42
N PHE A 308 -16.88 -9.60 -14.81
CA PHE A 308 -15.98 -9.04 -15.82
C PHE A 308 -15.38 -7.75 -15.26
N ARG A 309 -14.07 -7.57 -15.43
CA ARG A 309 -13.36 -6.33 -15.12
C ARG A 309 -12.54 -5.89 -16.32
N GLY A 310 -12.63 -4.61 -16.64
CA GLY A 310 -11.72 -3.93 -17.54
C GLY A 310 -11.11 -2.73 -16.84
N ASP A 311 -9.78 -2.60 -16.85
CA ASP A 311 -9.10 -1.51 -16.17
C ASP A 311 -8.03 -0.86 -17.04
N TYR A 312 -7.81 0.42 -16.78
CA TYR A 312 -6.73 1.19 -17.37
C TYR A 312 -6.03 2.02 -16.30
N THR A 313 -4.71 1.89 -16.25
CA THR A 313 -3.84 2.62 -15.34
C THR A 313 -2.85 3.46 -16.13
N TYR A 314 -2.71 4.72 -15.75
CA TYR A 314 -1.66 5.64 -16.18
C TYR A 314 -0.91 6.12 -14.95
N MET A 315 0.40 5.91 -14.90
CA MET A 315 1.27 6.41 -13.83
C MET A 315 2.47 7.11 -14.47
N GLN A 316 2.72 8.36 -14.05
CA GLN A 316 3.88 9.10 -14.47
C GLN A 316 4.62 9.68 -13.27
N GLU A 317 5.86 9.27 -13.12
CA GLU A 317 6.77 9.79 -12.12
C GLU A 317 7.78 10.73 -12.80
N TYR A 318 7.90 11.93 -12.27
CA TYR A 318 8.90 12.91 -12.66
C TYR A 318 9.89 13.12 -11.54
N ASN A 319 11.18 13.02 -11.85
CA ASN A 319 12.26 13.29 -10.93
C ASN A 319 13.17 14.39 -11.50
N TYR A 320 13.42 15.39 -10.67
CA TYR A 320 14.40 16.44 -10.90
C TYR A 320 15.53 16.26 -9.88
N SER A 321 16.73 15.95 -10.33
CA SER A 321 17.89 15.70 -9.48
C SER A 321 19.06 16.61 -9.84
N ARG A 322 19.76 17.11 -8.82
CA ARG A 322 20.94 17.97 -8.96
C ARG A 322 22.11 17.41 -8.17
N TYR A 323 23.25 17.26 -8.82
CA TYR A 323 24.45 16.70 -8.20
C TYR A 323 25.26 17.78 -7.49
N SER A 324 25.44 17.65 -6.18
CA SER A 324 26.12 18.65 -5.34
C SER A 324 27.61 18.83 -5.68
N PHE A 325 28.25 17.87 -6.33
CA PHE A 325 29.67 17.92 -6.69
C PHE A 325 29.95 18.67 -8.00
N SER A 326 29.01 18.75 -8.93
CA SER A 326 29.20 19.44 -10.23
C SER A 326 28.18 20.54 -10.49
N GLY A 327 27.05 20.51 -9.77
CA GLY A 327 25.91 21.35 -10.06
C GLY A 327 25.08 20.89 -11.26
N GLU A 328 25.53 19.89 -12.01
CA GLU A 328 24.79 19.23 -13.08
C GLU A 328 23.63 18.43 -12.53
N GLY A 329 22.83 17.82 -13.39
CA GLY A 329 21.71 17.01 -12.95
C GLY A 329 20.95 16.37 -14.10
N ALA A 330 19.79 15.83 -13.79
CA ALA A 330 18.90 15.23 -14.76
C ALA A 330 17.43 15.49 -14.44
N ARG A 331 16.62 15.46 -15.47
CA ARG A 331 15.16 15.34 -15.41
C ARG A 331 14.78 14.01 -16.00
N THR A 332 14.08 13.21 -15.22
CA THR A 332 13.64 11.88 -15.63
C THR A 332 12.14 11.78 -15.54
N TRP A 333 11.51 11.24 -16.56
CA TRP A 333 10.10 10.85 -16.57
C TRP A 333 10.04 9.36 -16.78
N VAL A 334 9.35 8.67 -15.90
CA VAL A 334 8.99 7.25 -16.06
C VAL A 334 7.49 7.17 -16.21
N THR A 335 7.03 6.66 -17.34
CA THR A 335 5.60 6.53 -17.63
C THR A 335 5.23 5.07 -17.78
N ASN A 336 4.21 4.65 -17.08
CA ASN A 336 3.62 3.31 -17.15
C ASN A 336 2.17 3.43 -17.58
N LYS A 337 1.76 2.61 -18.55
CA LYS A 337 0.36 2.44 -18.93
C LYS A 337 0.04 0.96 -18.87
N VAL A 338 -1.07 0.60 -18.23
CA VAL A 338 -1.51 -0.79 -18.13
C VAL A 338 -2.97 -0.87 -18.57
N LEU A 339 -3.24 -1.79 -19.48
CA LEU A 339 -4.60 -2.22 -19.82
C LEU A 339 -4.80 -3.61 -19.25
N GLY A 340 -5.79 -3.79 -18.37
CA GLY A 340 -6.18 -5.04 -17.77
C GLY A 340 -7.57 -5.49 -18.22
N LEU A 341 -7.72 -6.78 -18.48
CA LEU A 341 -9.02 -7.43 -18.73
C LEU A 341 -9.06 -8.72 -17.92
N GLU A 342 -10.14 -8.94 -17.19
CA GLU A 342 -10.35 -10.15 -16.39
C GLU A 342 -11.80 -10.63 -16.53
N GLY A 343 -11.97 -11.94 -16.61
CA GLY A 343 -13.28 -12.58 -16.62
C GLY A 343 -13.30 -13.79 -15.71
N ASP A 344 -14.29 -13.84 -14.81
CA ASP A 344 -14.48 -14.91 -13.83
C ASP A 344 -15.86 -15.56 -13.98
N VAL A 345 -15.90 -16.87 -13.86
CA VAL A 345 -17.12 -17.65 -13.73
C VAL A 345 -17.03 -18.49 -12.47
N ASN A 346 -17.97 -18.28 -11.58
CA ASN A 346 -18.06 -19.03 -10.33
C ASN A 346 -19.26 -19.97 -10.37
N PHE A 347 -19.01 -21.28 -10.34
CA PHE A 347 -20.02 -22.34 -10.36
C PHE A 347 -20.26 -22.89 -8.95
N LYS A 348 -21.53 -23.01 -8.57
CA LYS A 348 -21.99 -23.61 -7.31
C LYS A 348 -22.82 -24.85 -7.65
N PRO A 349 -22.18 -25.98 -8.04
CA PRO A 349 -22.89 -27.16 -8.63
C PRO A 349 -23.80 -27.85 -7.63
N PHE A 350 -23.46 -27.83 -6.34
CA PHE A 350 -24.28 -28.36 -5.23
C PHE A 350 -23.85 -27.69 -3.92
N SER A 351 -24.64 -27.90 -2.88
CA SER A 351 -24.38 -27.28 -1.55
C SER A 351 -22.97 -27.63 -1.03
N GLY A 352 -22.21 -26.62 -0.63
CA GLY A 352 -20.86 -26.75 -0.12
C GLY A 352 -19.78 -26.89 -1.18
N ALA A 353 -20.10 -26.87 -2.48
CA ALA A 353 -19.12 -26.87 -3.56
C ALA A 353 -19.12 -25.54 -4.31
N ASN A 354 -17.92 -25.03 -4.59
CA ASN A 354 -17.67 -23.83 -5.36
C ASN A 354 -16.49 -24.08 -6.31
N LEU A 355 -16.63 -23.72 -7.59
CA LEU A 355 -15.58 -23.81 -8.60
C LEU A 355 -15.48 -22.45 -9.31
N LEU A 356 -14.42 -21.72 -9.02
CA LEU A 356 -14.04 -20.50 -9.72
C LEU A 356 -13.14 -20.87 -10.90
N VAL A 357 -13.44 -20.35 -12.08
CA VAL A 357 -12.57 -20.40 -13.27
C VAL A 357 -12.46 -18.99 -13.82
N GLY A 358 -11.24 -18.54 -14.06
CA GLY A 358 -11.01 -17.19 -14.56
C GLY A 358 -9.85 -17.07 -15.51
N THR A 359 -9.83 -15.96 -16.24
CA THR A 359 -8.74 -15.56 -17.13
C THR A 359 -8.46 -14.09 -16.98
N GLU A 360 -7.18 -13.74 -17.05
CA GLU A 360 -6.68 -12.36 -16.93
C GLU A 360 -5.71 -12.09 -18.09
N TYR A 361 -5.80 -10.92 -18.68
CA TYR A 361 -4.84 -10.40 -19.65
C TYR A 361 -4.39 -9.02 -19.21
N LYS A 362 -3.09 -8.75 -19.22
CA LYS A 362 -2.52 -7.43 -18.98
C LYS A 362 -1.54 -7.06 -20.09
N HIS A 363 -1.63 -5.83 -20.54
CA HIS A 363 -0.69 -5.20 -21.45
C HIS A 363 -0.06 -3.99 -20.79
N TYR A 364 1.28 -3.95 -20.81
CA TYR A 364 2.08 -2.93 -20.16
C TYR A 364 2.88 -2.16 -21.22
N ASP A 365 2.75 -0.83 -21.23
CA ASP A 365 3.65 0.09 -21.93
C ASP A 365 4.51 0.81 -20.90
N TRP A 366 5.81 0.72 -21.04
CA TRP A 366 6.79 1.40 -20.20
C TRP A 366 7.65 2.33 -21.03
N GLU A 367 7.89 3.54 -20.52
CA GLU A 367 8.72 4.57 -21.13
C GLU A 367 9.59 5.23 -20.06
N ASN A 368 10.88 5.37 -20.35
CA ASN A 368 11.82 6.16 -19.56
C ASN A 368 12.42 7.23 -20.45
N LYS A 369 12.24 8.50 -20.07
CA LYS A 369 12.79 9.66 -20.75
C LYS A 369 13.68 10.44 -19.82
N ASN A 370 14.93 10.66 -20.22
CA ASN A 370 15.92 11.41 -19.45
C ASN A 370 16.44 12.60 -20.25
N THR A 371 16.67 13.73 -19.57
CA THR A 371 17.31 14.93 -20.13
C THR A 371 18.33 15.44 -19.15
N ASP A 372 19.59 15.54 -19.56
CA ASP A 372 20.66 16.05 -18.71
C ASP A 372 20.58 17.57 -18.53
N MET A 373 21.05 18.03 -17.38
CA MET A 373 21.12 19.46 -17.07
C MET A 373 22.56 19.89 -16.80
N ASN A 374 22.90 21.08 -17.25
CA ASN A 374 24.19 21.70 -16.96
C ASN A 374 24.25 22.23 -15.51
N ALA A 375 25.42 22.73 -15.11
CA ALA A 375 25.64 23.24 -13.74
C ALA A 375 24.75 24.42 -13.33
N TYR A 376 24.04 25.04 -14.27
CA TYR A 376 23.05 26.10 -14.01
C TYR A 376 21.59 25.55 -13.92
N GLY A 377 21.39 24.24 -14.08
CA GLY A 377 20.07 23.61 -14.11
C GLY A 377 19.29 23.81 -15.40
N GLN A 378 19.96 24.15 -16.47
CA GLN A 378 19.38 24.30 -17.82
C GLN A 378 19.57 22.98 -18.59
N ASP A 379 18.58 22.59 -19.39
CA ASP A 379 18.66 21.42 -20.23
C ASP A 379 19.82 21.51 -21.23
N VAL A 380 20.58 20.42 -21.34
CA VAL A 380 21.65 20.28 -22.32
C VAL A 380 21.04 19.90 -23.66
N ALA A 381 21.27 20.74 -24.68
CA ALA A 381 20.70 20.49 -26.00
C ALA A 381 21.19 19.14 -26.57
N GLY A 382 20.26 18.30 -27.00
CA GLY A 382 20.56 17.00 -27.60
C GLY A 382 20.89 15.88 -26.60
N SER A 383 20.78 16.11 -25.27
CA SER A 383 21.02 15.07 -24.25
C SER A 383 19.79 14.22 -23.97
N THR A 384 18.62 14.58 -24.50
CA THR A 384 17.40 13.81 -24.27
C THR A 384 17.53 12.41 -24.86
N SER A 385 17.40 11.41 -24.01
CA SER A 385 17.29 9.99 -24.35
C SER A 385 15.91 9.46 -23.98
N GLU A 386 15.41 8.52 -24.77
CA GLU A 386 14.12 7.87 -24.54
C GLU A 386 14.25 6.37 -24.80
N THR A 387 13.75 5.58 -23.89
CA THR A 387 13.70 4.11 -24.00
C THR A 387 12.29 3.66 -23.67
N SER A 388 11.71 2.85 -24.52
CA SER A 388 10.37 2.30 -24.32
C SER A 388 10.34 0.81 -24.57
N ASN A 389 9.46 0.11 -23.91
CA ASN A 389 9.21 -1.31 -24.10
C ASN A 389 7.78 -1.70 -23.73
N THR A 390 7.32 -2.84 -24.27
CA THR A 390 6.00 -3.39 -24.01
C THR A 390 6.12 -4.81 -23.50
N LEU A 391 5.24 -5.17 -22.56
CA LEU A 391 5.11 -6.51 -22.02
C LEU A 391 3.64 -6.91 -22.03
N HIS A 392 3.36 -8.20 -22.09
CA HIS A 392 2.01 -8.73 -21.86
C HIS A 392 2.05 -10.00 -21.04
N THR A 393 1.02 -10.20 -20.25
CA THR A 393 0.82 -11.41 -19.45
C THR A 393 -0.59 -11.96 -19.69
N THR A 394 -0.71 -13.29 -19.67
CA THR A 394 -1.99 -14.00 -19.71
C THR A 394 -2.03 -15.02 -18.59
N GLY A 395 -3.01 -14.92 -17.73
CA GLY A 395 -3.27 -15.87 -16.65
C GLY A 395 -4.55 -16.65 -16.88
N ILE A 396 -4.52 -17.97 -16.70
CA ILE A 396 -5.71 -18.82 -16.63
C ILE A 396 -5.66 -19.56 -15.31
N TYR A 397 -6.73 -19.48 -14.52
CA TYR A 397 -6.75 -20.07 -13.20
C TYR A 397 -8.07 -20.78 -12.91
N ALA A 398 -7.99 -21.74 -12.00
CA ALA A 398 -9.13 -22.40 -11.43
C ALA A 398 -8.90 -22.67 -9.93
N GLU A 399 -9.93 -22.48 -9.13
CA GLU A 399 -9.93 -22.83 -7.71
C GLU A 399 -11.22 -23.58 -7.37
N ALA A 400 -11.08 -24.77 -6.80
CA ALA A 400 -12.17 -25.58 -6.31
C ALA A 400 -12.20 -25.51 -4.77
N GLN A 401 -13.37 -25.29 -4.22
CA GLN A 401 -13.63 -25.30 -2.80
C GLN A 401 -14.74 -26.32 -2.51
N TYR A 402 -14.54 -27.14 -1.49
CA TYR A 402 -15.52 -28.13 -1.09
C TYR A 402 -15.62 -28.28 0.42
N ARG A 403 -16.87 -28.23 0.93
CA ARG A 403 -17.23 -28.41 2.32
C ARG A 403 -18.07 -29.69 2.46
N PRO A 404 -17.44 -30.87 2.69
CA PRO A 404 -18.15 -32.14 2.82
C PRO A 404 -19.03 -32.20 4.06
N CYS A 405 -18.71 -31.45 5.08
CA CYS A 405 -19.50 -31.34 6.32
C CYS A 405 -19.29 -29.97 6.96
N ARG A 406 -20.09 -29.59 7.95
CA ARG A 406 -20.01 -28.29 8.63
C ARG A 406 -18.64 -27.98 9.26
N TYR A 407 -17.83 -28.99 9.52
CA TYR A 407 -16.59 -28.88 10.26
C TYR A 407 -15.35 -28.71 9.40
N VAL A 408 -15.39 -29.07 8.15
CA VAL A 408 -14.17 -29.09 7.30
C VAL A 408 -14.48 -28.55 5.90
N LYS A 409 -13.59 -27.69 5.40
CA LYS A 409 -13.57 -27.15 4.03
C LYS A 409 -12.18 -27.33 3.44
N GLY A 410 -12.10 -27.88 2.24
CA GLY A 410 -10.87 -27.97 1.45
C GLY A 410 -10.87 -26.96 0.31
N VAL A 411 -9.68 -26.47 -0.05
CA VAL A 411 -9.43 -25.56 -1.19
C VAL A 411 -8.28 -26.10 -2.00
N ALA A 412 -8.41 -26.13 -3.32
CA ALA A 412 -7.33 -26.47 -4.24
C ALA A 412 -7.41 -25.57 -5.47
N GLY A 413 -6.31 -24.91 -5.81
CA GLY A 413 -6.24 -23.98 -6.93
C GLY A 413 -4.98 -24.18 -7.75
N ILE A 414 -5.04 -23.77 -9.03
CA ILE A 414 -3.91 -23.72 -9.93
C ILE A 414 -4.05 -22.53 -10.88
N ARG A 415 -2.93 -21.86 -11.17
CA ARG A 415 -2.83 -20.84 -12.23
C ARG A 415 -1.74 -21.25 -13.21
N HIS A 416 -2.02 -21.09 -14.48
CA HIS A 416 -1.08 -21.04 -15.57
C HIS A 416 -0.87 -19.58 -15.94
N GLU A 417 0.35 -19.10 -15.82
CA GLU A 417 0.75 -17.75 -16.19
C GLU A 417 1.69 -17.83 -17.37
N ASP A 418 1.39 -17.07 -18.44
CA ASP A 418 2.28 -16.88 -19.57
C ASP A 418 2.70 -15.40 -19.64
N ASN A 419 4.00 -15.18 -19.71
CA ASN A 419 4.61 -13.85 -19.77
C ASN A 419 5.50 -13.74 -21.00
N SER A 420 5.32 -12.69 -21.76
CA SER A 420 6.05 -12.45 -23.03
C SER A 420 7.57 -12.38 -22.88
N GLN A 421 8.09 -12.20 -21.65
CA GLN A 421 9.51 -12.02 -21.40
C GLN A 421 10.23 -13.29 -20.95
N PHE A 422 9.66 -14.04 -20.01
CA PHE A 422 10.33 -15.19 -19.40
C PHE A 422 9.60 -16.54 -19.63
N GLY A 423 8.44 -16.53 -20.32
CA GLY A 423 7.66 -17.73 -20.61
C GLY A 423 6.63 -18.06 -19.52
N THR A 424 6.50 -19.33 -19.16
CA THR A 424 5.36 -19.84 -18.39
C THR A 424 5.71 -20.26 -16.97
N GLU A 425 4.77 -20.00 -16.03
CA GLU A 425 4.81 -20.48 -14.66
C GLU A 425 3.50 -21.19 -14.26
N TYR A 426 3.60 -22.21 -13.40
CA TYR A 426 2.47 -22.92 -12.82
C TYR A 426 2.47 -22.72 -11.31
N LEU A 427 1.32 -22.27 -10.77
CA LEU A 427 1.17 -21.83 -9.39
C LEU A 427 0.07 -22.63 -8.69
N PRO A 428 0.38 -23.80 -8.11
CA PRO A 428 -0.57 -24.55 -7.31
C PRO A 428 -0.75 -23.95 -5.90
N ARG A 429 -1.97 -24.11 -5.34
CA ARG A 429 -2.31 -23.75 -3.96
C ARG A 429 -3.22 -24.82 -3.34
N PHE A 430 -3.05 -25.07 -2.04
CA PHE A 430 -3.87 -25.96 -1.24
C PHE A 430 -4.23 -25.29 0.07
N GLY A 431 -5.47 -25.40 0.49
CA GLY A 431 -5.98 -24.87 1.74
C GLY A 431 -6.85 -25.89 2.48
N LEU A 432 -6.82 -25.86 3.79
CA LEU A 432 -7.70 -26.65 4.66
C LEU A 432 -8.20 -25.78 5.81
N ILE A 433 -9.49 -25.81 6.03
CA ILE A 433 -10.14 -25.11 7.14
C ILE A 433 -10.91 -26.14 7.97
N ALA A 434 -10.72 -26.10 9.28
CA ALA A 434 -11.51 -26.86 10.24
C ALA A 434 -12.21 -25.92 11.23
N ASN A 435 -13.51 -26.04 11.34
CA ASN A 435 -14.35 -25.28 12.27
C ASN A 435 -14.93 -26.25 13.33
N PRO A 436 -14.14 -26.67 14.35
CA PRO A 436 -14.63 -27.62 15.36
C PRO A 436 -15.78 -27.05 16.20
N LEU A 437 -15.80 -25.73 16.37
CA LEU A 437 -16.87 -24.93 16.98
C LEU A 437 -17.21 -23.77 16.02
N GLU A 438 -18.37 -23.17 16.16
CA GLU A 438 -18.77 -21.99 15.36
C GLU A 438 -17.88 -20.78 15.65
N SER A 439 -17.34 -20.70 16.85
CA SER A 439 -16.41 -19.67 17.35
C SER A 439 -14.93 -20.00 17.14
N THR A 440 -14.58 -21.08 16.41
CA THR A 440 -13.20 -21.53 16.23
C THR A 440 -12.92 -21.85 14.77
N ALA A 441 -11.86 -21.28 14.21
CA ALA A 441 -11.34 -21.64 12.90
C ALA A 441 -9.86 -22.06 13.01
N VAL A 442 -9.55 -23.26 12.53
CA VAL A 442 -8.17 -23.74 12.34
C VAL A 442 -7.89 -23.75 10.85
N LYS A 443 -6.84 -23.06 10.43
CA LYS A 443 -6.54 -22.76 9.04
C LYS A 443 -5.17 -23.28 8.64
N PHE A 444 -5.08 -23.78 7.42
CA PHE A 444 -3.84 -24.21 6.80
C PHE A 444 -3.84 -23.76 5.35
N ASN A 445 -2.72 -23.17 4.90
CA ASN A 445 -2.53 -22.75 3.52
C ASN A 445 -1.12 -23.09 3.07
N TYR A 446 -0.99 -23.63 1.84
CA TYR A 446 0.28 -23.95 1.21
C TYR A 446 0.21 -23.66 -0.28
N GLY A 447 1.15 -22.87 -0.81
CA GLY A 447 1.11 -22.49 -2.21
C GLY A 447 2.46 -22.06 -2.77
N LYS A 448 2.60 -22.23 -4.09
CA LYS A 448 3.72 -21.67 -4.84
C LYS A 448 3.43 -20.21 -5.15
N HIS A 449 4.45 -19.37 -5.07
CA HIS A 449 4.40 -17.97 -5.44
C HIS A 449 5.51 -17.60 -6.41
N PHE A 450 5.34 -16.48 -7.13
CA PHE A 450 6.38 -15.95 -8.01
C PHE A 450 6.29 -14.41 -8.13
N LEU A 451 7.42 -13.81 -8.52
CA LEU A 451 7.53 -12.39 -8.85
C LEU A 451 8.25 -12.24 -10.20
N ALA A 452 7.59 -11.60 -11.14
CA ALA A 452 8.17 -11.26 -12.44
C ALA A 452 9.22 -10.16 -12.29
N PRO A 453 10.32 -10.17 -13.07
CA PRO A 453 11.22 -9.03 -13.21
C PRO A 453 10.47 -7.80 -13.69
N THR A 454 10.81 -6.63 -13.18
CA THR A 454 10.20 -5.37 -13.59
C THR A 454 10.78 -4.86 -14.91
N PRO A 455 10.07 -3.97 -15.66
CA PRO A 455 10.67 -3.27 -16.81
C PRO A 455 11.97 -2.54 -16.50
N ASN A 456 12.12 -1.98 -15.31
CA ASN A 456 13.39 -1.36 -14.89
C ASN A 456 14.52 -2.41 -14.76
N ASP A 457 14.23 -3.59 -14.22
CA ASP A 457 15.22 -4.65 -14.15
C ASP A 457 15.63 -5.15 -15.54
N LEU A 458 14.68 -5.26 -16.44
CA LEU A 458 14.91 -5.81 -17.78
C LEU A 458 15.55 -4.79 -18.75
N TYR A 459 15.07 -3.52 -18.72
CA TYR A 459 15.30 -2.57 -19.80
C TYR A 459 15.88 -1.22 -19.37
N TRP A 460 16.38 -1.13 -18.11
CA TRP A 460 17.05 0.13 -17.70
C TRP A 460 18.08 0.55 -18.72
N PRO A 461 18.11 1.84 -19.16
CA PRO A 461 19.01 2.32 -20.19
C PRO A 461 20.47 2.00 -19.86
N ALA A 462 21.20 1.47 -20.84
CA ALA A 462 22.62 1.16 -20.68
C ALA A 462 23.44 2.45 -20.60
N GLY A 463 24.15 2.62 -19.50
CA GLY A 463 25.06 3.70 -19.21
C GLY A 463 26.44 3.21 -18.78
N PRO A 464 27.36 4.15 -18.45
CA PRO A 464 28.71 3.76 -18.00
C PRO A 464 28.71 2.97 -16.68
N TYR A 465 27.67 3.13 -15.85
CA TYR A 465 27.63 2.58 -14.50
C TYR A 465 26.43 1.66 -14.23
N THR A 466 25.42 1.67 -15.09
CA THR A 466 24.17 0.92 -14.88
C THR A 466 23.62 0.39 -16.20
N LYS A 467 22.96 -0.76 -16.17
CA LYS A 467 22.19 -1.32 -17.30
C LYS A 467 21.18 -2.35 -16.79
N GLY A 468 20.07 -2.54 -17.50
CA GLY A 468 19.13 -3.63 -17.28
C GLY A 468 19.66 -4.99 -17.74
N ASN A 469 18.93 -6.06 -17.42
CA ASN A 469 19.26 -7.44 -17.81
C ASN A 469 18.01 -8.16 -18.37
N PRO A 470 17.84 -8.25 -19.68
CA PRO A 470 16.68 -8.91 -20.29
C PRO A 470 16.65 -10.44 -20.14
N ASN A 471 17.69 -11.05 -19.55
CA ASN A 471 17.79 -12.50 -19.36
C ASN A 471 17.39 -12.95 -17.94
N LEU A 472 16.80 -12.08 -17.14
CA LEU A 472 16.34 -12.42 -15.80
C LEU A 472 15.22 -13.46 -15.82
N LYS A 473 15.28 -14.35 -14.84
CA LYS A 473 14.19 -15.29 -14.51
C LYS A 473 13.31 -14.71 -13.42
N PRO A 474 12.04 -15.14 -13.32
CA PRO A 474 11.21 -14.76 -12.19
C PRO A 474 11.75 -15.33 -10.87
N GLU A 475 11.55 -14.60 -9.78
CA GLU A 475 11.74 -15.12 -8.43
C GLU A 475 10.62 -16.11 -8.12
N THR A 476 10.93 -17.26 -7.51
CA THR A 476 9.94 -18.29 -7.20
C THR A 476 10.15 -18.88 -5.81
N GLY A 477 9.07 -19.34 -5.19
CA GLY A 477 9.18 -19.99 -3.89
C GLY A 477 7.88 -20.62 -3.42
N TRP A 478 7.90 -21.07 -2.16
CA TRP A 478 6.75 -21.69 -1.52
C TRP A 478 6.44 -21.00 -0.21
N HIS A 479 5.18 -20.98 0.10
CA HIS A 479 4.62 -20.37 1.30
C HIS A 479 3.75 -21.38 2.05
N PHE A 480 3.87 -21.36 3.37
CA PHE A 480 3.12 -22.20 4.31
C PHE A 480 2.62 -21.38 5.48
N ASP A 481 1.34 -21.53 5.79
CA ASP A 481 0.70 -20.97 6.97
C ASP A 481 -0.08 -22.02 7.75
N ALA A 482 -0.03 -21.93 9.08
CA ALA A 482 -0.93 -22.66 9.96
C ALA A 482 -1.37 -21.75 11.10
N GLY A 483 -2.67 -21.62 11.31
CA GLY A 483 -3.22 -20.67 12.28
C GLY A 483 -4.48 -21.14 12.96
N VAL A 484 -4.81 -20.49 14.06
CA VAL A 484 -6.05 -20.64 14.80
C VAL A 484 -6.64 -19.26 15.09
N GLU A 485 -7.95 -19.15 14.92
CA GLU A 485 -8.75 -17.99 15.31
C GLU A 485 -9.85 -18.45 16.24
N GLN A 486 -10.07 -17.73 17.33
CA GLN A 486 -11.03 -18.08 18.37
C GLN A 486 -11.78 -16.84 18.86
N GLU A 487 -13.10 -16.91 18.90
CA GLU A 487 -13.97 -15.96 19.61
C GLU A 487 -14.46 -16.54 20.92
N LEU A 488 -14.48 -15.70 21.95
CA LEU A 488 -14.89 -16.03 23.32
C LEU A 488 -15.81 -14.93 23.86
N PHE A 489 -16.59 -15.24 24.89
CA PHE A 489 -17.42 -14.28 25.63
C PHE A 489 -18.38 -13.47 24.74
N GLU A 490 -19.15 -14.17 23.91
CA GLU A 490 -20.12 -13.55 23.00
C GLU A 490 -19.45 -12.51 22.06
N ASN A 491 -18.32 -12.92 21.43
CA ASN A 491 -17.52 -12.14 20.48
C ASN A 491 -16.78 -10.93 21.08
N ARG A 492 -16.74 -10.81 22.42
CA ARG A 492 -16.01 -9.72 23.09
C ARG A 492 -14.53 -10.02 23.30
N TRP A 493 -14.05 -11.18 22.94
CA TRP A 493 -12.65 -11.50 22.94
C TRP A 493 -12.31 -12.35 21.75
N PHE A 494 -11.58 -11.75 20.80
CA PHE A 494 -11.03 -12.43 19.65
C PHE A 494 -9.53 -12.67 19.86
N ILE A 495 -9.06 -13.86 19.50
CA ILE A 495 -7.64 -14.24 19.54
C ILE A 495 -7.29 -14.89 18.21
N SER A 496 -6.16 -14.51 17.63
CA SER A 496 -5.56 -15.16 16.47
C SER A 496 -4.10 -15.51 16.74
N ALA A 497 -3.66 -16.66 16.26
CA ALA A 497 -2.26 -17.07 16.28
C ALA A 497 -1.94 -17.79 14.97
N THR A 498 -0.90 -17.36 14.27
CA THR A 498 -0.48 -17.94 12.98
C THR A 498 1.02 -18.14 12.97
N TYR A 499 1.46 -19.35 12.66
CA TYR A 499 2.83 -19.65 12.24
C TYR A 499 2.93 -19.52 10.73
N PHE A 500 4.00 -18.93 10.23
CA PHE A 500 4.28 -18.82 8.80
C PHE A 500 5.71 -19.24 8.48
N ASN A 501 5.89 -19.73 7.27
CA ASN A 501 7.20 -20.02 6.68
C ASN A 501 7.14 -19.76 5.19
N TRP A 502 8.18 -19.15 4.63
CA TRP A 502 8.34 -18.99 3.20
C TRP A 502 9.81 -19.11 2.79
N ASP A 503 10.02 -19.55 1.56
CA ASP A 503 11.32 -19.55 0.88
C ASP A 503 11.20 -18.86 -0.47
N LEU A 504 12.31 -18.35 -0.97
CA LEU A 504 12.43 -17.64 -2.24
C LEU A 504 13.77 -18.01 -2.90
N LYS A 505 13.71 -18.30 -4.19
CA LYS A 505 14.86 -18.63 -5.05
C LYS A 505 14.94 -17.65 -6.19
N ASP A 506 16.13 -17.53 -6.78
CA ASP A 506 16.39 -16.65 -7.91
C ASP A 506 16.06 -15.18 -7.62
N LYS A 507 16.26 -14.75 -6.35
CA LYS A 507 15.99 -13.38 -5.92
C LYS A 507 16.78 -12.41 -6.79
N ILE A 508 16.11 -11.37 -7.30
CA ILE A 508 16.70 -10.34 -8.16
C ILE A 508 17.30 -9.25 -7.29
N LEU A 509 18.59 -9.03 -7.44
CA LEU A 509 19.32 -7.96 -6.79
C LEU A 509 20.19 -7.20 -7.79
N TRP A 510 20.25 -5.89 -7.63
CA TRP A 510 21.19 -5.05 -8.35
C TRP A 510 22.56 -5.12 -7.71
N GLY A 511 23.57 -5.42 -8.51
CA GLY A 511 24.95 -5.50 -8.08
C GLY A 511 25.92 -5.28 -9.24
N PRO A 512 27.23 -5.01 -8.96
CA PRO A 512 28.23 -4.82 -10.00
C PRO A 512 28.50 -6.14 -10.74
N ASP A 513 28.54 -6.06 -12.08
CA ASP A 513 29.08 -7.13 -12.91
C ASP A 513 30.63 -7.14 -12.89
N SER A 514 31.26 -8.04 -13.65
CA SER A 514 32.74 -8.13 -13.75
C SER A 514 33.41 -6.85 -14.26
N ASN A 515 32.66 -5.93 -14.85
CA ASN A 515 33.13 -4.64 -15.35
C ASN A 515 32.75 -3.46 -14.45
N TRP A 516 32.26 -3.74 -13.23
CA TRP A 516 31.77 -2.75 -12.28
C TRP A 516 30.53 -1.96 -12.77
N VAL A 517 29.76 -2.50 -13.72
CA VAL A 517 28.49 -1.98 -14.14
C VAL A 517 27.38 -2.59 -13.31
N TRP A 518 26.61 -1.77 -12.60
CA TRP A 518 25.48 -2.23 -11.81
C TRP A 518 24.39 -2.78 -12.72
N THR A 519 24.04 -4.05 -12.52
CA THR A 519 23.03 -4.76 -13.31
C THR A 519 22.26 -5.72 -12.40
N PRO A 520 20.95 -5.93 -12.64
CA PRO A 520 20.19 -6.89 -11.86
C PRO A 520 20.54 -8.33 -12.24
N GLN A 521 20.60 -9.20 -11.24
CA GLN A 521 21.03 -10.60 -11.37
C GLN A 521 20.18 -11.50 -10.47
N ASN A 522 19.89 -12.73 -10.93
CA ASN A 522 19.26 -13.77 -10.11
C ASN A 522 20.37 -14.51 -9.31
N LEU A 523 20.71 -14.03 -8.15
CA LEU A 523 21.85 -14.56 -7.39
C LEU A 523 21.49 -15.18 -6.05
N ASP A 524 20.37 -14.77 -5.45
CA ASP A 524 20.14 -14.93 -4.04
C ASP A 524 18.95 -15.81 -3.71
N ARG A 525 18.96 -16.30 -2.48
CA ARG A 525 17.82 -16.91 -1.81
C ARG A 525 17.40 -16.04 -0.64
N ALA A 526 16.13 -16.11 -0.28
CA ALA A 526 15.67 -15.55 0.96
C ALA A 526 14.68 -16.52 1.61
N LYS A 527 14.59 -16.50 2.92
CA LYS A 527 13.64 -17.32 3.68
C LYS A 527 13.25 -16.59 4.96
N ALA A 528 12.07 -16.87 5.45
CA ALA A 528 11.72 -16.51 6.81
C ALA A 528 10.77 -17.53 7.41
N ASP A 529 10.85 -17.61 8.72
CA ASP A 529 9.88 -18.24 9.58
C ASP A 529 9.51 -17.31 10.73
N GLY A 530 8.31 -17.48 11.27
CA GLY A 530 7.85 -16.61 12.34
C GLY A 530 6.45 -16.94 12.82
N PHE A 531 5.98 -16.13 13.73
CA PHE A 531 4.62 -16.21 14.21
C PHE A 531 4.02 -14.83 14.46
N GLU A 532 2.72 -14.77 14.31
CA GLU A 532 1.87 -13.61 14.57
C GLU A 532 0.87 -14.01 15.65
N VAL A 533 0.66 -13.13 16.63
CA VAL A 533 -0.40 -13.28 17.63
C VAL A 533 -1.11 -11.95 17.72
N GLY A 534 -2.44 -11.98 17.55
CA GLY A 534 -3.31 -10.83 17.68
C GLY A 534 -4.43 -11.13 18.68
N THR A 535 -4.87 -10.11 19.41
CA THR A 535 -6.04 -10.20 20.28
C THR A 535 -6.79 -8.89 20.33
N ARG A 536 -8.12 -8.96 20.28
CA ARG A 536 -9.05 -7.84 20.47
C ARG A 536 -9.97 -8.18 21.65
N ILE A 537 -10.01 -7.31 22.63
CA ILE A 537 -10.75 -7.46 23.89
C ILE A 537 -11.68 -6.27 24.03
N GLY A 538 -12.96 -6.52 24.07
CA GLY A 538 -13.99 -5.49 24.22
C GLY A 538 -15.12 -5.60 23.19
N PRO A 539 -16.09 -4.65 23.22
CA PRO A 539 -16.15 -3.58 24.21
C PRO A 539 -16.54 -4.08 25.62
N PHE A 540 -15.77 -3.62 26.60
CA PHE A 540 -16.13 -3.72 28.01
C PHE A 540 -16.12 -2.31 28.61
N TYR A 541 -17.23 -1.84 29.15
CA TYR A 541 -17.37 -0.46 29.66
C TYR A 541 -16.97 0.58 28.60
N ASP A 542 -17.39 0.36 27.36
CA ASP A 542 -17.09 1.24 26.20
C ASP A 542 -15.59 1.38 25.87
N ILE A 543 -14.80 0.36 26.27
CA ILE A 543 -13.37 0.27 25.98
C ILE A 543 -13.08 -0.98 25.15
N THR A 544 -12.32 -0.82 24.08
CA THR A 544 -11.71 -1.91 23.31
C THR A 544 -10.19 -1.80 23.35
N LEU A 545 -9.52 -2.93 23.54
CA LEU A 545 -8.07 -3.08 23.51
C LEU A 545 -7.68 -4.08 22.44
N SER A 546 -6.86 -3.67 21.48
CA SER A 546 -6.22 -4.56 20.50
C SER A 546 -4.72 -4.62 20.75
N LEU A 547 -4.14 -5.83 20.73
CA LEU A 547 -2.71 -6.05 20.91
C LEU A 547 -2.21 -7.04 19.87
N ASP A 548 -1.12 -6.69 19.18
CA ASP A 548 -0.53 -7.47 18.13
C ASP A 548 0.98 -7.63 18.33
N TYR A 549 1.45 -8.84 18.16
CA TYR A 549 2.87 -9.15 18.19
C TYR A 549 3.27 -10.01 17.01
N THR A 550 4.38 -9.64 16.38
CA THR A 550 4.98 -10.40 15.28
C THR A 550 6.44 -10.67 15.58
N TYR A 551 6.81 -11.94 15.47
CA TYR A 551 8.18 -12.37 15.43
C TYR A 551 8.53 -12.86 14.04
N THR A 552 9.62 -12.33 13.44
CA THR A 552 10.09 -12.70 12.10
C THR A 552 11.58 -12.99 12.15
N ASN A 553 11.95 -14.21 11.79
CA ASN A 553 13.33 -14.61 11.59
C ASN A 553 13.59 -14.72 10.09
N ALA A 554 14.09 -13.66 9.47
CA ALA A 554 14.33 -13.58 8.04
C ALA A 554 15.83 -13.58 7.73
N GLU A 555 16.23 -14.36 6.72
CA GLU A 555 17.60 -14.54 6.25
C GLU A 555 17.70 -14.33 4.74
N GLU A 556 18.81 -13.77 4.29
CA GLU A 556 19.23 -13.65 2.90
C GLU A 556 20.49 -14.49 2.70
N GLU A 557 20.52 -15.28 1.62
CA GLU A 557 21.65 -16.12 1.25
C GLU A 557 22.08 -15.79 -0.17
N ASN A 558 23.32 -15.38 -0.35
CA ASN A 558 23.96 -15.23 -1.64
C ASN A 558 25.09 -16.27 -1.81
N GLN A 559 25.79 -16.21 -2.93
CA GLN A 559 26.90 -17.16 -3.23
C GLN A 559 28.05 -17.13 -2.21
N TYR A 560 28.13 -16.14 -1.31
CA TYR A 560 29.24 -15.96 -0.37
C TYR A 560 28.83 -16.21 1.08
N VAL A 561 27.66 -15.73 1.50
CA VAL A 561 27.26 -15.71 2.90
C VAL A 561 25.76 -15.90 3.08
N THR A 562 25.39 -16.38 4.26
CA THR A 562 24.02 -16.29 4.80
C THR A 562 24.02 -15.27 5.94
N ARG A 563 23.08 -14.31 5.90
CA ARG A 563 22.95 -13.24 6.89
C ARG A 563 21.49 -12.90 7.15
N ARG A 564 21.24 -12.12 8.18
CA ARG A 564 19.89 -11.63 8.46
C ARG A 564 19.39 -10.72 7.33
N ALA A 565 18.10 -10.78 7.06
CA ALA A 565 17.51 -9.94 6.03
C ALA A 565 17.65 -8.45 6.39
N THR A 566 18.11 -7.67 5.40
CA THR A 566 18.31 -6.22 5.52
C THR A 566 17.00 -5.52 5.86
N TYR A 567 17.04 -4.55 6.78
CA TYR A 567 15.92 -3.73 7.26
C TYR A 567 14.73 -4.49 7.86
N THR A 568 14.79 -5.79 8.04
CA THR A 568 13.69 -6.57 8.60
C THR A 568 13.76 -6.62 10.13
N PRO A 569 12.78 -6.01 10.84
CA PRO A 569 12.75 -6.06 12.29
C PRO A 569 12.37 -7.48 12.75
N LYS A 570 13.07 -7.99 13.78
CA LYS A 570 12.76 -9.29 14.35
C LYS A 570 11.49 -9.30 15.18
N ASN A 571 11.19 -8.16 15.81
CA ASN A 571 10.05 -8.02 16.70
C ASN A 571 9.28 -6.75 16.32
N LEU A 572 7.98 -6.90 16.14
CA LEU A 572 7.00 -5.82 16.02
C LEU A 572 5.98 -5.99 17.13
N PHE A 573 5.63 -4.93 17.82
CA PHE A 573 4.52 -4.90 18.77
C PHE A 573 3.67 -3.67 18.50
N LYS A 574 2.36 -3.84 18.55
CA LYS A 574 1.37 -2.80 18.32
C LYS A 574 0.25 -2.95 19.31
N GLY A 575 -0.34 -1.84 19.73
CA GLY A 575 -1.47 -1.85 20.65
C GLY A 575 -2.32 -0.62 20.46
N ASP A 576 -3.63 -0.84 20.37
CA ASP A 576 -4.65 0.20 20.24
C ASP A 576 -5.60 0.11 21.42
N LEU A 577 -5.89 1.26 22.03
CA LEU A 577 -6.88 1.41 23.07
C LEU A 577 -7.88 2.47 22.63
N THR A 578 -9.14 2.08 22.44
CA THR A 578 -10.23 2.99 22.09
C THR A 578 -11.26 3.05 23.20
N TYR A 579 -11.71 4.26 23.53
CA TYR A 579 -12.77 4.55 24.49
C TYR A 579 -13.86 5.41 23.85
N TRP A 580 -15.09 4.95 23.93
CA TRP A 580 -16.29 5.68 23.48
C TRP A 580 -17.06 6.23 24.68
N ALA A 581 -16.95 7.54 24.90
CA ALA A 581 -17.65 8.17 26.01
C ALA A 581 -19.13 8.43 25.67
N PRO A 582 -20.06 8.24 26.62
CA PRO A 582 -21.50 8.44 26.37
C PRO A 582 -21.90 9.85 25.94
N PHE A 583 -21.02 10.84 26.10
CA PHE A 583 -21.23 12.23 25.66
C PHE A 583 -20.69 12.54 24.25
N GLY A 584 -20.41 11.49 23.45
CA GLY A 584 -19.98 11.63 22.04
C GLY A 584 -18.49 11.89 21.82
N LEU A 585 -17.61 11.60 22.83
CA LEU A 585 -16.17 11.62 22.65
C LEU A 585 -15.67 10.21 22.35
N THR A 586 -14.93 10.05 21.24
CA THR A 586 -14.11 8.87 20.96
C THR A 586 -12.64 9.23 21.20
N ALA A 587 -11.92 8.39 21.91
CA ALA A 587 -10.50 8.58 22.21
C ALA A 587 -9.72 7.31 21.89
N THR A 588 -8.79 7.38 20.93
CA THR A 588 -7.94 6.26 20.53
C THR A 588 -6.48 6.58 20.80
N ALA A 589 -5.76 5.63 21.39
CA ALA A 589 -4.32 5.69 21.62
C ALA A 589 -3.65 4.48 20.99
N THR A 590 -2.65 4.72 20.14
CA THR A 590 -1.89 3.70 19.41
C THR A 590 -0.43 3.72 19.86
N VAL A 591 0.08 2.57 20.30
CA VAL A 591 1.49 2.35 20.61
C VAL A 591 2.08 1.45 19.54
N ARG A 592 3.22 1.85 18.97
CA ARG A 592 3.96 1.06 17.99
C ARG A 592 5.41 0.90 18.44
N TYR A 593 5.87 -0.36 18.51
CA TYR A 593 7.28 -0.70 18.74
C TYR A 593 7.83 -1.42 17.54
N VAL A 594 8.97 -0.95 17.02
CA VAL A 594 9.73 -1.55 15.92
C VAL A 594 11.11 -1.95 16.44
N GLY A 595 11.43 -3.23 16.33
CA GLY A 595 12.73 -3.77 16.73
C GLY A 595 13.89 -3.26 15.90
N GLY A 596 15.11 -3.46 16.38
CA GLY A 596 16.35 -3.07 15.67
C GLY A 596 16.47 -3.74 14.31
N ARG A 597 17.00 -3.01 13.33
CA ARG A 597 17.17 -3.41 11.93
C ARG A 597 18.65 -3.32 11.53
N TYR A 598 19.05 -4.13 10.56
CA TYR A 598 20.44 -4.25 10.14
C TYR A 598 20.63 -3.76 8.71
N PHE A 599 21.83 -3.22 8.47
CA PHE A 599 22.27 -2.77 7.16
C PHE A 599 23.70 -3.27 6.88
N TYR A 600 23.91 -3.85 5.69
CA TYR A 600 25.19 -4.47 5.32
C TYR A 600 25.95 -3.69 4.24
N GLY A 601 25.46 -2.52 3.82
CA GLY A 601 26.06 -1.75 2.74
C GLY A 601 26.01 -2.45 1.38
N SER A 602 26.96 -2.09 0.52
CA SER A 602 27.10 -2.69 -0.81
C SER A 602 27.99 -3.93 -0.86
N ASP A 603 28.69 -4.26 0.24
CA ASP A 603 29.58 -5.44 0.30
C ASP A 603 28.75 -6.71 0.49
N GLN A 604 28.75 -7.56 -0.52
CA GLN A 604 27.99 -8.81 -0.54
C GLN A 604 28.67 -9.94 0.23
N THR A 605 29.89 -9.75 0.76
CA THR A 605 30.69 -10.81 1.41
C THR A 605 30.65 -10.74 2.93
N ILE A 606 30.11 -9.68 3.53
CA ILE A 606 30.10 -9.49 4.98
C ILE A 606 28.91 -10.18 5.66
N THR A 607 29.15 -10.80 6.80
CA THR A 607 28.13 -11.40 7.67
C THR A 607 27.69 -10.45 8.81
N GLU A 608 28.61 -9.62 9.27
CA GLU A 608 28.29 -8.64 10.32
C GLU A 608 27.72 -7.37 9.72
N PRO A 609 26.69 -6.79 10.33
CA PRO A 609 26.09 -5.56 9.82
C PRO A 609 27.09 -4.41 9.86
N GLN A 610 27.13 -3.63 8.78
CA GLN A 610 27.94 -2.42 8.70
C GLN A 610 27.39 -1.32 9.63
N ASP A 611 26.08 -1.26 9.79
CA ASP A 611 25.40 -0.33 10.70
C ASP A 611 24.03 -0.90 11.13
N THR A 612 23.43 -0.29 12.16
CA THR A 612 22.17 -0.70 12.73
C THR A 612 21.23 0.50 12.92
N LEU A 613 19.95 0.30 12.66
CA LEU A 613 18.90 1.21 13.11
C LEU A 613 18.37 0.72 14.45
N ASP A 614 18.44 1.58 15.45
CA ASP A 614 17.95 1.27 16.80
C ASP A 614 16.45 1.00 16.81
N SER A 615 16.01 0.20 17.78
CA SER A 615 14.60 0.02 18.06
C SER A 615 13.98 1.33 18.56
N TYR A 616 12.71 1.51 18.25
CA TYR A 616 11.96 2.68 18.73
C TYR A 616 10.52 2.33 19.09
N MET A 617 9.91 3.20 19.87
CA MET A 617 8.51 3.14 20.24
C MET A 617 7.89 4.52 20.09
N THR A 618 6.72 4.61 19.47
CA THR A 618 5.91 5.83 19.35
C THR A 618 4.57 5.65 20.04
N LEU A 619 4.00 6.77 20.48
CA LEU A 619 2.62 6.89 20.96
C LEU A 619 1.92 7.93 20.10
N ASP A 620 0.83 7.54 19.51
CA ASP A 620 -0.07 8.37 18.71
C ASP A 620 -1.44 8.40 19.38
N MET A 621 -2.16 9.52 19.29
CA MET A 621 -3.51 9.64 19.87
C MET A 621 -4.42 10.44 18.96
N ARG A 622 -5.70 10.07 18.96
CA ARG A 622 -6.78 10.78 18.31
C ARG A 622 -7.95 10.97 19.28
N LEU A 623 -8.54 12.16 19.24
CA LEU A 623 -9.73 12.52 19.99
C LEU A 623 -10.74 13.09 19.01
N ASP A 624 -11.90 12.49 18.93
CA ASP A 624 -13.02 12.95 18.11
C ASP A 624 -14.19 13.29 19.00
N GLN A 625 -14.68 14.52 18.94
CA GLN A 625 -15.86 14.96 19.67
C GLN A 625 -16.98 15.32 18.70
N ARG A 626 -18.09 14.61 18.76
CA ARG A 626 -19.30 14.92 18.00
C ARG A 626 -20.14 15.99 18.72
N PHE A 627 -20.58 17.00 17.96
CA PHE A 627 -21.46 18.08 18.42
C PHE A 627 -22.65 18.25 17.47
N PHE A 628 -23.81 18.53 18.03
CA PHE A 628 -25.02 18.84 17.24
C PHE A 628 -25.30 17.81 16.13
N GLU A 629 -25.05 16.53 16.40
CA GLU A 629 -25.25 15.40 15.50
C GLU A 629 -24.34 15.39 14.25
N ASN A 630 -24.13 16.54 13.61
CA ASN A 630 -23.49 16.69 12.31
C ASN A 630 -22.04 17.19 12.35
N TRP A 631 -21.55 17.72 13.48
CA TRP A 631 -20.21 18.31 13.55
C TRP A 631 -19.27 17.40 14.33
N ILE A 632 -18.09 17.17 13.76
CA ILE A 632 -17.02 16.41 14.41
C ILE A 632 -15.81 17.32 14.52
N LEU A 633 -15.29 17.46 15.75
CA LEU A 633 -14.00 18.08 16.03
C LEU A 633 -12.99 17.01 16.34
N SER A 634 -11.89 16.97 15.60
CA SER A 634 -10.83 15.98 15.77
C SER A 634 -9.52 16.64 16.16
N LEU A 635 -8.81 16.03 17.11
CA LEU A 635 -7.46 16.38 17.50
C LEU A 635 -6.57 15.15 17.39
N GLU A 636 -5.61 15.20 16.49
CA GLU A 636 -4.62 14.14 16.28
C GLU A 636 -3.25 14.58 16.80
N GLY A 637 -2.58 13.69 17.50
CA GLY A 637 -1.21 13.87 17.97
C GLY A 637 -0.37 12.65 17.66
N ASN A 638 0.68 12.79 16.87
CA ASN A 638 1.56 11.68 16.50
C ASN A 638 2.95 11.87 17.09
N ASN A 639 3.60 10.74 17.42
CA ASN A 639 4.89 10.69 18.10
C ASN A 639 4.92 11.63 19.31
N LEU A 640 3.94 11.53 20.20
CA LEU A 640 3.69 12.46 21.30
C LEU A 640 4.91 12.65 22.22
N PHE A 641 5.72 11.61 22.39
CA PHE A 641 6.96 11.67 23.16
C PHE A 641 8.14 12.30 22.40
N ASN A 642 7.92 12.71 21.15
CA ASN A 642 8.95 13.27 20.26
C ASN A 642 10.19 12.35 20.19
N LYS A 643 9.97 11.04 20.08
CA LYS A 643 11.05 10.07 19.93
C LYS A 643 11.78 10.32 18.62
N SER A 644 13.08 10.55 18.67
CA SER A 644 13.95 10.56 17.50
C SER A 644 14.30 9.13 17.12
N TYR A 645 14.13 8.79 15.85
CA TYR A 645 14.44 7.47 15.28
C TYR A 645 14.76 7.60 13.79
N ASP A 646 15.47 6.62 13.26
CA ASP A 646 15.82 6.57 11.85
C ASP A 646 15.07 5.43 11.14
N THR A 647 14.66 5.66 9.89
CA THR A 647 13.87 4.71 9.11
C THR A 647 14.70 3.92 8.11
N TYR A 648 15.77 4.52 7.57
CA TYR A 648 16.58 3.96 6.51
C TYR A 648 18.02 4.47 6.56
N PHE A 649 18.96 3.78 5.87
CA PHE A 649 20.32 4.23 5.64
C PHE A 649 20.50 4.75 4.22
N GLY A 650 21.44 5.66 4.07
CA GLY A 650 21.96 6.13 2.80
C GLY A 650 23.40 6.59 2.95
N SER A 651 23.94 7.22 1.94
CA SER A 651 25.28 7.79 1.95
C SER A 651 25.21 9.30 1.68
N PHE A 652 26.09 10.04 2.33
CA PHE A 652 26.36 11.44 2.06
C PHE A 652 27.82 11.60 1.64
N THR A 653 28.07 12.16 0.46
CA THR A 653 29.40 12.50 0.00
C THR A 653 29.58 14.00 0.08
N ASP A 654 30.50 14.45 0.93
CA ASP A 654 30.89 15.86 1.00
C ASP A 654 31.67 16.26 -0.28
N PRO A 655 31.14 17.15 -1.10
CA PRO A 655 31.78 17.52 -2.38
C PRO A 655 33.08 18.32 -2.21
N THR A 656 33.36 18.82 -1.01
CA THR A 656 34.58 19.57 -0.71
C THR A 656 35.74 18.65 -0.36
N THR A 657 35.45 17.60 0.42
CA THR A 657 36.46 16.67 0.92
C THR A 657 36.47 15.35 0.15
N TRP A 658 35.43 15.07 -0.63
CA TRP A 658 35.17 13.80 -1.31
C TRP A 658 35.08 12.60 -0.36
N GLN A 659 34.83 12.86 0.93
CA GLN A 659 34.62 11.82 1.90
C GLN A 659 33.14 11.39 1.88
N THR A 660 32.93 10.11 1.73
CA THR A 660 31.61 9.50 1.84
C THR A 660 31.43 8.99 3.28
N SER A 661 30.34 9.38 3.90
CA SER A 661 29.93 8.95 5.23
C SER A 661 28.55 8.31 5.18
N ALA A 662 28.25 7.44 6.15
CA ALA A 662 26.90 6.95 6.33
C ALA A 662 25.98 8.11 6.72
N GLY A 663 24.85 8.19 6.04
CA GLY A 663 23.74 9.09 6.36
C GLY A 663 22.50 8.30 6.74
N LYS A 664 21.61 8.87 7.50
CA LYS A 664 20.37 8.24 7.92
C LYS A 664 19.16 9.07 7.45
N TYR A 665 18.05 8.38 7.26
CA TYR A 665 16.78 9.03 6.99
C TYR A 665 15.99 9.10 8.31
N PRO A 666 15.86 10.27 8.93
CA PRO A 666 15.14 10.41 10.19
C PRO A 666 13.64 10.16 9.99
N GLY A 667 13.00 9.59 10.99
CA GLY A 667 11.56 9.47 11.07
C GLY A 667 10.89 10.76 11.52
N SER A 668 9.56 10.81 11.38
CA SER A 668 8.76 11.99 11.72
C SER A 668 8.86 12.35 13.21
N GLY A 669 9.09 13.61 13.49
CA GLY A 669 8.99 14.19 14.83
C GLY A 669 7.54 14.31 15.30
N ARG A 670 7.36 14.87 16.53
CA ARG A 670 6.02 15.12 17.06
C ARG A 670 5.25 16.12 16.18
N SER A 671 3.98 15.77 15.90
CA SER A 671 3.07 16.65 15.20
C SER A 671 1.69 16.62 15.84
N VAL A 672 0.95 17.72 15.66
CA VAL A 672 -0.45 17.87 16.08
C VAL A 672 -1.24 18.36 14.89
N PHE A 673 -2.45 17.83 14.71
CA PHE A 673 -3.37 18.23 13.65
C PHE A 673 -4.77 18.41 14.24
N PHE A 674 -5.42 19.52 13.92
CA PHE A 674 -6.78 19.82 14.30
C PHE A 674 -7.68 19.81 13.06
N GLN A 675 -8.85 19.23 13.17
CA GLN A 675 -9.78 19.07 12.06
C GLN A 675 -11.22 19.34 12.49
N VAL A 676 -12.01 19.91 11.62
CA VAL A 676 -13.46 20.06 11.72
C VAL A 676 -14.08 19.37 10.52
N ALA A 677 -15.06 18.53 10.77
CA ALA A 677 -15.88 17.91 9.72
C ALA A 677 -17.36 18.23 9.97
N TYR A 678 -18.08 18.45 8.88
CA TYR A 678 -19.53 18.47 8.84
C TYR A 678 -20.01 17.26 8.04
N GLU A 679 -20.90 16.49 8.62
CA GLU A 679 -21.41 15.24 8.05
C GLU A 679 -22.96 15.27 8.06
N PHE A 680 -23.58 14.91 6.91
CA PHE A 680 -25.04 14.93 6.73
C PHE A 680 -25.53 13.64 6.07
#